data_42e4ef149d3756923583fff790d9e126
#
_entry.id   42e4ef149d3756923583fff790d9e126
#
_cell.length_a   1.000
_cell.length_b   1.000
_cell.length_c   1.000
_cell.angle_alpha   90.00
_cell.angle_beta   90.00
_cell.angle_gamma   90.00
#
_symmetry.space_group_name_H-M   'P 1'
#
loop_
_entity.id
_entity.type
_entity.pdbx_description
1 polymer ?
#
loop_
_entity_poly.entity_id
_entity_poly.type
_entity_poly.pdbx_seq_one_letter_code
_entity_poly.pdbx_strand_id
1 'polypeptide(L)'
;MNNLGAAITSEGIRFAAWSSSARRLWVSIFDETGDHEIERLELQPEGEGFYALFVAGLAAGSRYGFRADGDYAPERGLWFDPDKLLTDPYAAEVDRPYAYHWRLAARRNEGADTASLMPKTVAKALPAAPPILPPLFRPGGLIYELNVRAFTKLHPDVPQEQRGTIAALAHPAIIEHLQKLGVSAVELMPVTASIDERHLPPLGLSNAWGYNPVTFMALDPRLAPGGLTELQDTVTALRRVGIGTILDLVFNHTGESDRLGPTLSLRGLDNQAYYRHRPDGGLVNDTGTGNTIACDHPVVREMVLDTLRHFVRQAGVDGFRFDLAPVLGRFDGLFDPEAPLLRAIAHDPVLCDRVLIAEPWDIGANGYQLGNFRPPFLEWNDRYRDDVRRFWRGDAGMVGTLATRLAGSSDVFNRAGEPASRSVNFIAAHDGMTLADIVAYERKHNADNGEQNRDGHNDNLSWNNGVEGDTNEAAIIKARFDDQRALLATLFASRSTIMLTAGDEFGRTQQGNNNAYAQDNAITWLDWTGRDQALERYASALAALRQAVPALSDTRFLAGEPVEASGVPDVAWLTETGEPLAETDWNDSSRHRLVMLLGGEDGRLAVMINGDRRQCVFTLPARDGFQWRPAIETQAIDLLRPLPGRSVNFMIEGRTGNGGAGKGS
;
A
#
# COMPACT_ATOMS: atom_id res chain seq x y z
N MET A 1 3.83 33.01 1.11
CA MET A 1 3.80 31.74 0.38
C MET A 1 2.92 31.97 -0.84
N ASN A 2 3.44 31.79 -2.03
CA ASN A 2 2.66 31.94 -3.26
C ASN A 2 1.76 30.70 -3.36
N ASN A 3 0.48 30.84 -2.99
CA ASN A 3 -0.49 29.76 -3.08
C ASN A 3 -0.72 29.40 -4.54
N LEU A 4 -0.21 28.27 -5.00
CA LEU A 4 -0.52 27.69 -6.31
C LEU A 4 -1.93 27.12 -6.32
N GLY A 5 -2.50 26.95 -7.54
CA GLY A 5 -3.87 26.50 -7.72
C GLY A 5 -4.90 27.60 -7.74
N ALA A 6 -6.17 27.26 -7.45
CA ALA A 6 -7.29 28.18 -7.41
C ALA A 6 -7.63 28.58 -5.96
N ALA A 7 -7.47 29.85 -5.62
CA ALA A 7 -7.85 30.41 -4.32
C ALA A 7 -9.15 31.21 -4.45
N ILE A 8 -10.22 30.72 -3.81
CA ILE A 8 -11.57 31.27 -3.87
C ILE A 8 -11.74 32.38 -2.82
N THR A 9 -12.31 33.50 -3.22
CA THR A 9 -12.70 34.61 -2.35
C THR A 9 -14.16 34.97 -2.58
N SER A 10 -14.72 35.88 -1.79
CA SER A 10 -16.07 36.44 -2.03
C SER A 10 -16.20 37.28 -3.29
N GLU A 11 -15.08 37.78 -3.85
CA GLU A 11 -15.07 38.67 -5.00
C GLU A 11 -14.70 37.98 -6.31
N GLY A 12 -14.09 36.78 -6.24
CA GLY A 12 -13.62 36.05 -7.40
C GLY A 12 -12.63 34.97 -7.05
N ILE A 13 -11.87 34.47 -8.04
CA ILE A 13 -10.89 33.40 -7.89
C ILE A 13 -9.52 33.90 -8.36
N ARG A 14 -8.49 33.68 -7.52
CA ARG A 14 -7.11 33.84 -7.95
C ARG A 14 -6.60 32.47 -8.44
N PHE A 15 -6.16 32.42 -9.68
CA PHE A 15 -5.49 31.28 -10.27
C PHE A 15 -3.98 31.51 -10.27
N ALA A 16 -3.21 30.51 -9.89
CA ALA A 16 -1.76 30.57 -9.90
C ALA A 16 -1.13 29.25 -10.35
N ALA A 17 -0.11 29.35 -11.19
CA ALA A 17 0.68 28.21 -11.66
C ALA A 17 2.17 28.57 -11.65
N TRP A 18 3.01 27.54 -11.72
CA TRP A 18 4.46 27.71 -11.77
C TRP A 18 5.06 27.08 -13.02
N SER A 19 6.00 27.80 -13.63
CA SER A 19 6.88 27.30 -14.69
C SER A 19 8.14 28.16 -14.76
N SER A 20 9.30 27.53 -14.83
CA SER A 20 10.58 28.25 -14.95
C SER A 20 10.86 28.71 -16.37
N SER A 21 10.22 28.09 -17.37
CA SER A 21 10.60 28.22 -18.79
C SER A 21 9.42 28.54 -19.73
N ALA A 22 8.19 28.62 -19.25
CA ALA A 22 7.06 29.10 -20.03
C ALA A 22 7.24 30.58 -20.38
N ARG A 23 6.91 30.94 -21.62
CA ARG A 23 6.85 32.33 -22.06
C ARG A 23 5.51 32.99 -21.71
N ARG A 24 4.44 32.21 -21.76
CA ARG A 24 3.08 32.63 -21.45
C ARG A 24 2.31 31.50 -20.81
N LEU A 25 1.52 31.80 -19.80
CA LEU A 25 0.57 30.90 -19.19
C LEU A 25 -0.83 31.52 -19.25
N TRP A 26 -1.84 30.70 -19.45
CA TRP A 26 -3.24 31.11 -19.44
C TRP A 26 -4.03 30.21 -18.50
N VAL A 27 -5.09 30.78 -17.93
CA VAL A 27 -6.22 30.02 -17.41
C VAL A 27 -7.34 30.06 -18.45
N SER A 28 -7.84 28.90 -18.83
CA SER A 28 -9.05 28.71 -19.63
C SER A 28 -10.22 28.46 -18.70
N ILE A 29 -11.28 29.29 -18.82
CA ILE A 29 -12.51 29.16 -18.04
C ILE A 29 -13.57 28.50 -18.92
N PHE A 30 -14.31 27.56 -18.36
CA PHE A 30 -15.31 26.75 -19.06
C PHE A 30 -16.73 27.08 -18.55
N ASP A 31 -17.73 26.73 -19.37
CA ASP A 31 -19.12 26.76 -18.99
C ASP A 31 -19.45 25.73 -17.86
N GLU A 32 -20.67 25.75 -17.39
CA GLU A 32 -21.14 24.87 -16.31
C GLU A 32 -21.06 23.38 -16.69
N THR A 33 -21.10 23.02 -17.97
CA THR A 33 -20.94 21.64 -18.45
C THR A 33 -19.47 21.21 -18.57
N GLY A 34 -18.55 22.17 -18.68
CA GLY A 34 -17.13 21.93 -18.96
C GLY A 34 -16.84 21.63 -20.44
N ASP A 35 -17.82 21.80 -21.34
CA ASP A 35 -17.66 21.44 -22.75
C ASP A 35 -17.16 22.61 -23.60
N HIS A 36 -17.48 23.85 -23.22
CA HIS A 36 -17.13 25.05 -23.99
C HIS A 36 -16.18 25.96 -23.20
N GLU A 37 -15.01 26.28 -23.78
CA GLU A 37 -14.12 27.31 -23.27
C GLU A 37 -14.78 28.67 -23.54
N ILE A 38 -15.19 29.39 -22.48
CA ILE A 38 -15.86 30.67 -22.56
C ILE A 38 -14.90 31.85 -22.54
N GLU A 39 -13.74 31.68 -21.90
CA GLU A 39 -12.72 32.72 -21.80
C GLU A 39 -11.32 32.08 -21.60
N ARG A 40 -10.31 32.76 -22.17
CA ARG A 40 -8.89 32.40 -21.96
C ARG A 40 -8.14 33.67 -21.54
N LEU A 41 -7.66 33.66 -20.30
CA LEU A 41 -7.04 34.82 -19.66
C LEU A 41 -5.57 34.54 -19.38
N GLU A 42 -4.69 35.50 -19.73
CA GLU A 42 -3.26 35.37 -19.50
C GLU A 42 -2.90 35.67 -18.05
N LEU A 43 -2.18 34.73 -17.40
CA LEU A 43 -1.63 34.95 -16.08
C LEU A 43 -0.43 35.89 -16.15
N GLN A 44 -0.28 36.74 -15.14
CA GLN A 44 0.80 37.70 -15.05
C GLN A 44 1.96 37.12 -14.25
N PRO A 45 3.22 37.37 -14.67
CA PRO A 45 4.39 36.91 -13.93
C PRO A 45 4.52 37.64 -12.59
N GLU A 46 4.70 36.87 -11.50
CA GLU A 46 4.97 37.41 -10.16
C GLU A 46 6.44 37.23 -9.74
N GLY A 47 7.31 36.74 -10.62
CA GLY A 47 8.73 36.49 -10.38
C GLY A 47 9.00 35.01 -10.04
N GLU A 48 10.26 34.59 -10.16
CA GLU A 48 10.75 33.24 -9.82
C GLU A 48 9.96 32.09 -10.46
N GLY A 49 9.39 32.31 -11.67
CA GLY A 49 8.56 31.32 -12.38
C GLY A 49 7.11 31.23 -11.90
N PHE A 50 6.66 32.06 -10.97
CA PHE A 50 5.27 32.14 -10.56
C PHE A 50 4.48 33.06 -11.48
N TYR A 51 3.27 32.61 -11.84
CA TYR A 51 2.30 33.32 -12.64
C TYR A 51 0.96 33.29 -11.93
N ALA A 52 0.25 34.40 -11.91
CA ALA A 52 -1.08 34.46 -11.29
C ALA A 52 -2.01 35.48 -11.96
N LEU A 53 -3.33 35.28 -11.74
CA LEU A 53 -4.37 36.19 -12.17
C LEU A 53 -5.56 36.08 -11.22
N PHE A 54 -6.09 37.24 -10.79
CA PHE A 54 -7.37 37.31 -10.12
C PHE A 54 -8.48 37.56 -11.15
N VAL A 55 -9.50 36.71 -11.15
CA VAL A 55 -10.68 36.86 -12.04
C VAL A 55 -11.89 37.13 -11.17
N ALA A 56 -12.40 38.37 -11.27
CA ALA A 56 -13.56 38.82 -10.52
C ALA A 56 -14.85 38.14 -11.01
N GLY A 57 -15.78 37.92 -10.09
CA GLY A 57 -17.13 37.39 -10.40
C GLY A 57 -17.18 35.87 -10.59
N LEU A 58 -16.06 35.14 -10.59
CA LEU A 58 -16.06 33.68 -10.53
C LEU A 58 -16.32 33.18 -9.10
N ALA A 59 -17.00 32.04 -9.00
CA ALA A 59 -17.38 31.45 -7.72
C ALA A 59 -16.91 29.97 -7.61
N ALA A 60 -17.06 29.42 -6.42
CA ALA A 60 -16.88 27.97 -6.22
C ALA A 60 -17.76 27.20 -7.21
N GLY A 61 -17.20 26.14 -7.82
CA GLY A 61 -17.82 25.36 -8.89
C GLY A 61 -17.36 25.74 -10.29
N SER A 62 -16.66 26.87 -10.47
CA SER A 62 -16.10 27.28 -11.77
C SER A 62 -15.13 26.21 -12.28
N ARG A 63 -15.27 25.87 -13.56
CA ARG A 63 -14.42 24.90 -14.26
C ARG A 63 -13.32 25.60 -15.02
N TYR A 64 -12.11 25.10 -14.89
CA TYR A 64 -10.93 25.70 -15.53
C TYR A 64 -9.87 24.66 -15.87
N GLY A 65 -8.86 25.11 -16.59
CA GLY A 65 -7.58 24.42 -16.79
C GLY A 65 -6.52 25.41 -17.23
N PHE A 66 -5.27 25.00 -17.19
CA PHE A 66 -4.17 25.84 -17.64
C PHE A 66 -3.77 25.54 -19.08
N ARG A 67 -3.09 26.51 -19.71
CA ARG A 67 -2.39 26.35 -20.98
C ARG A 67 -1.05 27.04 -20.90
N ALA A 68 -0.06 26.52 -21.59
CA ALA A 68 1.28 27.07 -21.58
C ALA A 68 1.86 27.16 -23.01
N ASP A 69 2.57 28.24 -23.28
CA ASP A 69 3.38 28.39 -24.50
C ASP A 69 4.84 28.68 -24.15
N GLY A 70 5.72 28.16 -24.99
CA GLY A 70 7.16 28.28 -24.85
C GLY A 70 7.84 27.52 -25.99
N ASP A 71 9.08 27.11 -25.77
CA ASP A 71 9.83 26.32 -26.74
C ASP A 71 9.26 24.91 -26.87
N TYR A 72 9.13 24.42 -28.09
CA TYR A 72 8.72 23.07 -28.40
C TYR A 72 9.85 22.32 -29.07
N ALA A 73 10.55 21.48 -28.30
CA ALA A 73 11.68 20.65 -28.74
C ALA A 73 11.71 19.38 -27.88
N PRO A 74 10.79 18.41 -28.14
CA PRO A 74 10.65 17.17 -27.33
C PRO A 74 11.96 16.39 -27.15
N GLU A 75 12.85 16.43 -28.12
CA GLU A 75 14.19 15.83 -28.05
C GLU A 75 15.11 16.51 -27.00
N ARG A 76 14.75 17.70 -26.57
CA ARG A 76 15.42 18.47 -25.52
C ARG A 76 14.61 18.54 -24.23
N GLY A 77 13.50 17.81 -24.15
CA GLY A 77 12.62 17.84 -23.00
C GLY A 77 11.67 19.04 -22.93
N LEU A 78 11.48 19.81 -24.00
CA LEU A 78 10.63 21.00 -24.06
C LEU A 78 9.31 20.68 -24.77
N TRP A 79 8.18 20.80 -24.05
CA TRP A 79 6.87 20.28 -24.49
C TRP A 79 5.74 21.33 -24.48
N PHE A 80 6.07 22.62 -24.57
CA PHE A 80 5.03 23.65 -24.54
C PHE A 80 4.15 23.62 -25.78
N ASP A 81 2.84 23.47 -25.56
CA ASP A 81 1.83 23.43 -26.61
C ASP A 81 0.53 24.06 -26.09
N PRO A 82 0.16 25.28 -26.55
CA PRO A 82 -1.03 25.98 -26.07
C PRO A 82 -2.35 25.30 -26.48
N ASP A 83 -2.33 24.32 -27.39
CA ASP A 83 -3.51 23.53 -27.73
C ASP A 83 -3.76 22.39 -26.73
N LYS A 84 -2.85 22.15 -25.78
CA LYS A 84 -3.05 21.21 -24.68
C LYS A 84 -3.69 21.92 -23.50
N LEU A 85 -4.89 21.48 -23.11
CA LEU A 85 -5.48 21.85 -21.82
C LEU A 85 -4.79 21.04 -20.72
N LEU A 86 -4.29 21.71 -19.70
CA LEU A 86 -3.54 21.13 -18.60
C LEU A 86 -4.35 21.14 -17.31
N THR A 87 -4.40 20.04 -16.62
CA THR A 87 -4.93 19.97 -15.26
C THR A 87 -4.02 20.75 -14.33
N ASP A 88 -4.60 21.49 -13.41
CA ASP A 88 -3.88 22.13 -12.32
C ASP A 88 -3.22 21.06 -11.41
N PRO A 89 -1.91 21.10 -11.19
CA PRO A 89 -1.25 20.16 -10.24
C PRO A 89 -1.82 20.23 -8.82
N TYR A 90 -2.42 21.36 -8.45
CA TYR A 90 -3.09 21.61 -7.16
C TYR A 90 -4.61 21.42 -7.23
N ALA A 91 -5.12 20.76 -8.27
CA ALA A 91 -6.54 20.44 -8.38
C ALA A 91 -7.04 19.66 -7.16
N ALA A 92 -8.03 20.21 -6.45
CA ALA A 92 -8.70 19.49 -5.36
C ALA A 92 -9.88 18.63 -5.86
N GLU A 93 -10.39 18.92 -7.07
CA GLU A 93 -11.48 18.17 -7.72
C GLU A 93 -11.35 18.26 -9.23
N VAL A 94 -11.73 17.18 -9.93
CA VAL A 94 -11.94 17.15 -11.38
C VAL A 94 -13.38 16.75 -11.68
N ASP A 95 -13.95 17.29 -12.75
CA ASP A 95 -15.39 17.16 -13.04
C ASP A 95 -15.80 15.78 -13.60
N ARG A 96 -14.84 15.00 -14.06
CA ARG A 96 -15.06 13.67 -14.66
C ARG A 96 -13.79 12.82 -14.61
N PRO A 97 -13.85 11.48 -14.76
CA PRO A 97 -12.67 10.64 -14.88
C PRO A 97 -11.85 10.95 -16.14
N TYR A 98 -10.54 10.73 -16.08
CA TYR A 98 -9.68 10.77 -17.27
C TYR A 98 -9.96 9.56 -18.17
N ALA A 99 -9.90 9.81 -19.47
CA ALA A 99 -9.94 8.77 -20.49
C ALA A 99 -8.83 9.00 -21.50
N TYR A 100 -8.04 7.96 -21.78
CA TYR A 100 -6.98 8.08 -22.75
C TYR A 100 -7.53 8.28 -24.17
N HIS A 101 -6.97 9.24 -24.88
CA HIS A 101 -7.21 9.46 -26.29
C HIS A 101 -5.88 9.84 -26.97
N TRP A 102 -5.60 9.32 -28.14
CA TRP A 102 -4.33 9.51 -28.84
C TRP A 102 -3.96 10.99 -29.07
N ARG A 103 -4.95 11.88 -29.26
CA ARG A 103 -4.72 13.33 -29.41
C ARG A 103 -4.07 13.99 -28.20
N LEU A 104 -4.22 13.41 -27.01
CA LEU A 104 -3.54 13.90 -25.81
C LEU A 104 -2.02 13.75 -25.94
N ALA A 105 -1.56 12.75 -26.71
CA ALA A 105 -0.16 12.47 -26.99
C ALA A 105 0.30 13.05 -28.36
N ALA A 106 -0.58 13.65 -29.15
CA ALA A 106 -0.24 14.24 -30.44
C ALA A 106 0.76 15.39 -30.26
N ARG A 107 1.70 15.54 -31.20
CA ARG A 107 2.68 16.61 -31.20
C ARG A 107 2.03 17.96 -31.50
N ARG A 108 2.71 19.03 -31.14
CA ARG A 108 2.33 20.40 -31.49
C ARG A 108 2.13 20.51 -33.01
N ASN A 109 1.02 21.11 -33.43
CA ASN A 109 0.57 21.26 -34.82
C ASN A 109 0.09 19.96 -35.54
N GLU A 110 0.07 18.82 -34.86
CA GLU A 110 -0.50 17.56 -35.38
C GLU A 110 -1.88 17.23 -34.80
N GLY A 111 -2.24 17.86 -33.69
CA GLY A 111 -3.46 17.62 -32.96
C GLY A 111 -4.40 18.80 -32.97
N ALA A 112 -5.66 18.54 -32.69
CA ALA A 112 -6.61 19.56 -32.32
C ALA A 112 -6.45 19.94 -30.84
N ASP A 113 -7.06 21.05 -30.45
CA ASP A 113 -7.25 21.44 -29.05
C ASP A 113 -7.78 20.27 -28.20
N THR A 114 -7.17 20.03 -27.07
CA THR A 114 -7.52 18.89 -26.20
C THR A 114 -8.60 19.22 -25.15
N ALA A 115 -9.14 20.43 -25.12
CA ALA A 115 -10.10 20.86 -24.13
C ALA A 115 -11.33 19.96 -24.02
N SER A 116 -11.85 19.48 -25.17
CA SER A 116 -13.01 18.57 -25.19
C SER A 116 -12.70 17.15 -24.68
N LEU A 117 -11.43 16.79 -24.58
CA LEU A 117 -10.98 15.45 -24.15
C LEU A 117 -10.58 15.41 -22.68
N MET A 118 -10.19 16.57 -22.13
CA MET A 118 -9.69 16.69 -20.78
C MET A 118 -10.81 16.93 -19.77
N PRO A 119 -10.79 16.27 -18.61
CA PRO A 119 -11.52 16.73 -17.43
C PRO A 119 -11.15 18.16 -17.10
N LYS A 120 -12.10 18.91 -16.52
CA LYS A 120 -11.83 20.26 -16.04
C LYS A 120 -11.54 20.22 -14.55
N THR A 121 -10.55 20.97 -14.14
CA THR A 121 -10.36 21.27 -12.72
C THR A 121 -11.55 22.08 -12.23
N VAL A 122 -12.09 21.73 -11.07
CA VAL A 122 -13.17 22.47 -10.43
C VAL A 122 -12.58 23.29 -9.30
N ALA A 123 -12.79 24.61 -9.33
CA ALA A 123 -12.46 25.48 -8.22
C ALA A 123 -13.43 25.17 -7.06
N LYS A 124 -13.02 24.27 -6.16
CA LYS A 124 -13.88 23.76 -5.10
C LYS A 124 -13.62 24.47 -3.79
N ALA A 125 -14.69 24.90 -3.14
CA ALA A 125 -14.62 25.23 -1.73
C ALA A 125 -14.43 23.94 -0.93
N LEU A 126 -13.31 23.86 -0.21
CA LEU A 126 -13.02 22.68 0.60
C LEU A 126 -14.02 22.56 1.76
N PRO A 127 -14.38 21.33 2.20
CA PRO A 127 -15.21 21.14 3.38
C PRO A 127 -14.51 21.72 4.62
N ALA A 128 -15.27 21.90 5.70
CA ALA A 128 -14.67 22.30 6.97
C ALA A 128 -13.63 21.28 7.41
N ALA A 129 -12.41 21.73 7.67
CA ALA A 129 -11.33 20.87 8.09
C ALA A 129 -11.62 20.22 9.47
N PRO A 130 -11.48 18.90 9.63
CA PRO A 130 -11.59 18.27 10.92
C PRO A 130 -10.41 18.67 11.81
N PRO A 131 -10.51 18.47 13.15
CA PRO A 131 -9.35 18.61 14.01
C PRO A 131 -8.24 17.64 13.60
N ILE A 132 -7.00 18.10 13.58
CA ILE A 132 -5.83 17.22 13.39
C ILE A 132 -5.65 16.42 14.69
N LEU A 133 -5.98 15.13 14.62
CA LEU A 133 -5.84 14.19 15.73
C LEU A 133 -4.59 13.31 15.56
N PRO A 134 -3.99 12.81 16.65
CA PRO A 134 -2.93 11.82 16.56
C PRO A 134 -3.37 10.60 15.74
N PRO A 135 -2.46 9.94 15.01
CA PRO A 135 -2.78 8.71 14.29
C PRO A 135 -3.24 7.61 15.26
N LEU A 136 -4.22 6.82 14.83
CA LEU A 136 -4.69 5.65 15.60
C LEU A 136 -3.73 4.47 15.45
N PHE A 137 -3.23 4.26 14.25
CA PHE A 137 -2.28 3.20 14.00
C PHE A 137 -0.99 3.40 14.79
N ARG A 138 -0.48 2.29 15.34
CA ARG A 138 0.83 2.22 15.98
C ARG A 138 1.63 1.09 15.37
N PRO A 139 2.97 1.23 15.21
CA PRO A 139 3.83 0.12 14.80
C PRO A 139 3.59 -1.11 15.66
N GLY A 140 3.48 -2.28 15.03
CA GLY A 140 3.07 -3.53 15.65
C GLY A 140 1.61 -3.92 15.36
N GLY A 141 0.79 -3.00 14.86
CA GLY A 141 -0.59 -3.24 14.44
C GLY A 141 -0.70 -4.05 13.15
N LEU A 142 -1.94 -4.38 12.79
CA LEU A 142 -2.31 -4.99 11.51
C LEU A 142 -2.75 -3.91 10.53
N ILE A 143 -2.05 -3.80 9.40
CA ILE A 143 -2.46 -3.02 8.24
C ILE A 143 -3.27 -3.93 7.31
N TYR A 144 -4.38 -3.41 6.79
CA TYR A 144 -5.21 -4.11 5.81
C TYR A 144 -5.18 -3.33 4.49
N GLU A 145 -4.36 -3.83 3.54
CA GLU A 145 -4.22 -3.25 2.21
C GLU A 145 -5.44 -3.60 1.37
N LEU A 146 -6.07 -2.62 0.72
CA LEU A 146 -7.24 -2.87 -0.10
C LEU A 146 -7.33 -1.96 -1.33
N ASN A 147 -7.82 -2.52 -2.43
CA ASN A 147 -8.31 -1.77 -3.57
C ASN A 147 -9.77 -1.40 -3.31
N VAL A 148 -10.08 -0.11 -3.20
CA VAL A 148 -11.41 0.40 -2.84
C VAL A 148 -12.52 -0.18 -3.72
N ARG A 149 -12.26 -0.22 -5.04
CA ARG A 149 -13.26 -0.70 -6.00
C ARG A 149 -13.45 -2.22 -5.93
N ALA A 150 -12.36 -2.98 -6.02
CA ALA A 150 -12.42 -4.44 -6.01
C ALA A 150 -12.99 -5.00 -4.70
N PHE A 151 -12.68 -4.36 -3.57
CA PHE A 151 -13.07 -4.82 -2.24
C PHE A 151 -14.59 -4.90 -2.06
N THR A 152 -15.33 -3.88 -2.49
CA THR A 152 -16.78 -3.82 -2.21
C THR A 152 -17.67 -4.00 -3.43
N LYS A 153 -17.11 -4.14 -4.65
CA LYS A 153 -17.85 -4.16 -5.90
C LYS A 153 -18.94 -5.24 -5.95
N LEU A 154 -18.67 -6.40 -5.39
CA LEU A 154 -19.61 -7.53 -5.34
C LEU A 154 -20.16 -7.78 -3.93
N HIS A 155 -19.96 -6.87 -2.96
CA HIS A 155 -20.42 -7.07 -1.60
C HIS A 155 -21.96 -7.08 -1.54
N PRO A 156 -22.61 -8.17 -1.03
CA PRO A 156 -24.06 -8.31 -1.08
C PRO A 156 -24.82 -7.28 -0.24
N ASP A 157 -24.28 -6.91 0.92
CA ASP A 157 -24.95 -6.05 1.90
C ASP A 157 -24.70 -4.55 1.69
N VAL A 158 -23.70 -4.17 0.86
CA VAL A 158 -23.42 -2.76 0.52
C VAL A 158 -24.43 -2.31 -0.54
N PRO A 159 -25.08 -1.13 -0.40
CA PRO A 159 -25.95 -0.54 -1.41
C PRO A 159 -25.27 -0.42 -2.76
N GLN A 160 -25.98 -0.72 -3.84
CA GLN A 160 -25.40 -0.79 -5.19
C GLN A 160 -24.69 0.50 -5.61
N GLU A 161 -25.23 1.65 -5.23
CA GLU A 161 -24.69 2.99 -5.53
C GLU A 161 -23.39 3.30 -4.78
N GLN A 162 -23.12 2.61 -3.67
CA GLN A 162 -21.90 2.76 -2.89
C GLN A 162 -20.82 1.72 -3.24
N ARG A 163 -21.20 0.62 -3.91
CA ARG A 163 -20.27 -0.46 -4.24
C ARG A 163 -19.12 0.02 -5.09
N GLY A 164 -17.90 -0.24 -4.64
CA GLY A 164 -16.68 0.16 -5.32
C GLY A 164 -16.30 1.63 -5.10
N THR A 165 -16.88 2.29 -4.11
CA THR A 165 -16.51 3.66 -3.71
C THR A 165 -15.93 3.71 -2.30
N ILE A 166 -15.29 4.82 -1.95
CA ILE A 166 -14.73 5.07 -0.62
C ILE A 166 -15.83 5.02 0.45
N ALA A 167 -17.04 5.54 0.16
CA ALA A 167 -18.17 5.52 1.08
C ALA A 167 -18.56 4.12 1.54
N ALA A 168 -18.36 3.10 0.72
CA ALA A 168 -18.64 1.71 1.07
C ALA A 168 -17.84 1.22 2.28
N LEU A 169 -16.65 1.77 2.52
CA LEU A 169 -15.78 1.38 3.64
C LEU A 169 -16.38 1.80 5.00
N ALA A 170 -17.27 2.78 5.01
CA ALA A 170 -18.02 3.19 6.20
C ALA A 170 -19.28 2.36 6.45
N HIS A 171 -19.61 1.41 5.56
CA HIS A 171 -20.79 0.55 5.72
C HIS A 171 -20.61 -0.40 6.93
N PRO A 172 -21.66 -0.59 7.77
CA PRO A 172 -21.55 -1.41 8.99
C PRO A 172 -20.99 -2.83 8.76
N ALA A 173 -21.39 -3.51 7.67
CA ALA A 173 -20.89 -4.85 7.35
C ALA A 173 -19.38 -4.86 7.07
N ILE A 174 -18.85 -3.83 6.43
CA ILE A 174 -17.41 -3.67 6.17
C ILE A 174 -16.67 -3.38 7.49
N ILE A 175 -17.18 -2.46 8.29
CA ILE A 175 -16.60 -2.14 9.61
C ILE A 175 -16.56 -3.40 10.50
N GLU A 176 -17.64 -4.17 10.56
CA GLU A 176 -17.70 -5.42 11.33
C GLU A 176 -16.64 -6.43 10.87
N HIS A 177 -16.46 -6.57 9.54
CA HIS A 177 -15.43 -7.45 8.97
C HIS A 177 -14.02 -7.01 9.40
N LEU A 178 -13.69 -5.72 9.25
CA LEU A 178 -12.39 -5.16 9.64
C LEU A 178 -12.13 -5.32 11.15
N GLN A 179 -13.14 -5.10 11.99
CA GLN A 179 -13.03 -5.28 13.44
C GLN A 179 -12.81 -6.75 13.84
N LYS A 180 -13.50 -7.70 13.20
CA LYS A 180 -13.29 -9.15 13.41
C LYS A 180 -11.88 -9.61 13.07
N LEU A 181 -11.26 -8.99 12.08
CA LEU A 181 -9.87 -9.24 11.71
C LEU A 181 -8.87 -8.47 12.59
N GLY A 182 -9.32 -7.63 13.51
CA GLY A 182 -8.43 -6.85 14.37
C GLY A 182 -7.61 -5.81 13.61
N VAL A 183 -8.14 -5.28 12.50
CA VAL A 183 -7.48 -4.29 11.67
C VAL A 183 -7.22 -3.02 12.47
N SER A 184 -5.96 -2.56 12.49
CA SER A 184 -5.55 -1.33 13.16
C SER A 184 -5.59 -0.12 12.20
N ALA A 185 -5.33 -0.34 10.92
CA ALA A 185 -5.49 0.64 9.87
C ALA A 185 -5.80 -0.03 8.53
N VAL A 186 -6.62 0.63 7.71
CA VAL A 186 -6.74 0.31 6.29
C VAL A 186 -5.70 1.10 5.51
N GLU A 187 -5.04 0.45 4.55
CA GLU A 187 -4.18 1.07 3.55
C GLU A 187 -4.92 1.05 2.21
N LEU A 188 -5.30 2.23 1.74
CA LEU A 188 -6.06 2.37 0.50
C LEU A 188 -5.07 2.48 -0.66
N MET A 189 -5.09 1.51 -1.59
CA MET A 189 -4.42 1.64 -2.88
C MET A 189 -4.84 2.96 -3.54
N PRO A 190 -4.09 3.50 -4.53
CA PRO A 190 -4.26 4.87 -4.98
C PRO A 190 -5.69 5.26 -5.29
N VAL A 191 -6.16 6.33 -4.66
CA VAL A 191 -7.51 6.89 -4.81
C VAL A 191 -7.51 8.25 -5.51
N THR A 192 -6.34 8.77 -5.89
CA THR A 192 -6.21 10.02 -6.63
C THR A 192 -6.53 9.83 -8.12
N ALA A 193 -6.95 10.91 -8.79
CA ALA A 193 -7.38 10.87 -10.17
C ALA A 193 -6.27 10.39 -11.11
N SER A 194 -6.53 9.29 -11.79
CA SER A 194 -5.60 8.55 -12.64
C SER A 194 -6.13 8.33 -14.05
N ILE A 195 -5.24 7.98 -14.97
CA ILE A 195 -5.56 7.69 -16.38
C ILE A 195 -5.08 6.29 -16.75
N ASP A 196 -5.81 5.62 -17.64
CA ASP A 196 -5.40 4.34 -18.21
C ASP A 196 -4.12 4.49 -19.05
N GLU A 197 -3.28 3.47 -19.04
CA GLU A 197 -2.14 3.37 -19.96
C GLU A 197 -2.65 3.27 -21.41
N ARG A 198 -1.89 3.88 -22.34
CA ARG A 198 -2.27 4.01 -23.76
C ARG A 198 -2.62 2.68 -24.45
N HIS A 199 -2.12 1.54 -23.97
CA HIS A 199 -2.36 0.23 -24.55
C HIS A 199 -3.62 -0.47 -24.03
N LEU A 200 -4.19 -0.07 -22.90
CA LEU A 200 -5.34 -0.72 -22.29
C LEU A 200 -6.68 -0.46 -23.03
N PRO A 201 -7.07 0.79 -23.35
CA PRO A 201 -8.36 1.04 -23.98
C PRO A 201 -8.57 0.31 -25.31
N PRO A 202 -7.57 0.16 -26.21
CA PRO A 202 -7.72 -0.64 -27.41
C PRO A 202 -8.00 -2.13 -27.17
N LEU A 203 -7.65 -2.64 -25.98
CA LEU A 203 -7.90 -4.01 -25.55
C LEU A 203 -9.22 -4.16 -24.79
N GLY A 204 -9.93 -3.06 -24.54
CA GLY A 204 -11.12 -3.05 -23.69
C GLY A 204 -10.81 -3.22 -22.19
N LEU A 205 -9.58 -2.92 -21.78
CA LEU A 205 -9.08 -3.00 -20.42
C LEU A 205 -8.99 -1.61 -19.78
N SER A 206 -8.94 -1.56 -18.45
CA SER A 206 -8.77 -0.34 -17.67
C SER A 206 -7.81 -0.59 -16.51
N ASN A 207 -7.07 0.44 -16.11
CA ASN A 207 -6.24 0.39 -14.91
C ASN A 207 -7.13 0.31 -13.66
N ALA A 208 -7.03 -0.82 -12.94
CA ALA A 208 -7.80 -1.09 -11.73
C ALA A 208 -7.07 -0.65 -10.45
N TRP A 209 -5.75 -0.44 -10.51
CA TRP A 209 -4.93 -0.15 -9.31
C TRP A 209 -4.79 1.33 -9.00
N GLY A 210 -4.76 2.20 -10.03
CA GLY A 210 -4.62 3.63 -9.85
C GLY A 210 -3.19 4.16 -9.81
N TYR A 211 -2.16 3.31 -9.98
CA TYR A 211 -0.75 3.75 -10.01
C TYR A 211 -0.37 4.44 -11.32
N ASN A 212 -1.19 5.37 -11.78
CA ASN A 212 -0.93 6.17 -12.98
C ASN A 212 -1.55 7.57 -12.83
N PRO A 213 -1.14 8.36 -11.80
CA PRO A 213 -1.79 9.60 -11.40
C PRO A 213 -1.63 10.70 -12.44
N VAL A 214 -2.61 11.58 -12.51
CA VAL A 214 -2.55 12.84 -13.28
C VAL A 214 -2.44 14.03 -12.35
N THR A 215 -3.13 13.98 -11.21
CA THR A 215 -3.07 14.98 -10.14
C THR A 215 -2.99 14.27 -8.80
N PHE A 216 -2.48 14.97 -7.77
CA PHE A 216 -2.13 14.34 -6.51
C PHE A 216 -3.11 14.62 -5.37
N MET A 217 -3.97 15.67 -5.50
CA MET A 217 -4.93 16.07 -4.45
C MET A 217 -6.37 15.71 -4.81
N ALA A 218 -6.74 15.75 -6.10
CA ALA A 218 -8.08 15.38 -6.52
C ALA A 218 -8.27 13.86 -6.45
N LEU A 219 -9.35 13.43 -5.82
CA LEU A 219 -9.75 12.03 -5.80
C LEU A 219 -10.34 11.62 -7.16
N ASP A 220 -10.21 10.35 -7.51
CA ASP A 220 -10.81 9.81 -8.73
C ASP A 220 -12.35 9.77 -8.59
N PRO A 221 -13.10 10.43 -9.47
CA PRO A 221 -14.58 10.48 -9.37
C PRO A 221 -15.27 9.10 -9.46
N ARG A 222 -14.56 8.07 -9.97
CA ARG A 222 -15.05 6.69 -9.99
C ARG A 222 -15.01 6.03 -8.61
N LEU A 223 -14.06 6.45 -7.76
CA LEU A 223 -13.82 5.91 -6.42
C LEU A 223 -14.41 6.78 -5.31
N ALA A 224 -14.52 8.08 -5.56
CA ALA A 224 -15.03 9.06 -4.61
C ALA A 224 -15.99 10.04 -5.32
N PRO A 225 -17.20 9.61 -5.71
CA PRO A 225 -18.18 10.52 -6.36
C PRO A 225 -18.60 11.70 -5.49
N GLY A 226 -18.50 11.58 -4.16
CA GLY A 226 -18.68 12.70 -3.21
C GLY A 226 -17.42 13.52 -2.97
N GLY A 227 -16.32 13.23 -3.65
CA GLY A 227 -15.04 13.93 -3.54
C GLY A 227 -14.44 13.86 -2.13
N LEU A 228 -13.77 14.94 -1.74
CA LEU A 228 -13.06 15.01 -0.46
C LEU A 228 -13.97 14.83 0.77
N THR A 229 -15.23 15.26 0.68
CA THR A 229 -16.22 15.08 1.76
C THR A 229 -16.47 13.60 2.03
N GLU A 230 -16.58 12.79 0.97
CA GLU A 230 -16.76 11.35 1.09
C GLU A 230 -15.57 10.68 1.80
N LEU A 231 -14.34 11.06 1.45
CA LEU A 231 -13.16 10.57 2.15
C LEU A 231 -13.15 11.00 3.62
N GLN A 232 -13.45 12.27 3.91
CA GLN A 232 -13.52 12.82 5.27
C GLN A 232 -14.53 12.06 6.15
N ASP A 233 -15.72 11.80 5.61
CA ASP A 233 -16.78 11.08 6.32
C ASP A 233 -16.39 9.63 6.58
N THR A 234 -15.77 8.98 5.60
CA THR A 234 -15.28 7.60 5.72
C THR A 234 -14.16 7.48 6.75
N VAL A 235 -13.16 8.35 6.69
CA VAL A 235 -12.07 8.39 7.69
C VAL A 235 -12.66 8.62 9.09
N THR A 236 -13.63 9.53 9.21
CA THR A 236 -14.31 9.79 10.49
C THR A 236 -15.04 8.55 11.01
N ALA A 237 -15.73 7.81 10.14
CA ALA A 237 -16.45 6.59 10.52
C ALA A 237 -15.50 5.49 11.00
N LEU A 238 -14.39 5.26 10.27
CA LEU A 238 -13.36 4.30 10.66
C LEU A 238 -12.67 4.67 11.96
N ARG A 239 -12.33 5.95 12.15
CA ARG A 239 -11.73 6.44 13.41
C ARG A 239 -12.64 6.23 14.64
N ARG A 240 -13.95 6.36 14.49
CA ARG A 240 -14.92 6.12 15.60
C ARG A 240 -14.87 4.70 16.12
N VAL A 241 -14.44 3.75 15.30
CA VAL A 241 -14.32 2.33 15.68
C VAL A 241 -12.86 1.91 15.92
N GLY A 242 -11.93 2.86 15.99
CA GLY A 242 -10.53 2.62 16.33
C GLY A 242 -9.65 2.19 15.15
N ILE A 243 -10.12 2.38 13.90
CA ILE A 243 -9.37 2.01 12.69
C ILE A 243 -8.80 3.26 12.04
N GLY A 244 -7.48 3.29 11.81
CA GLY A 244 -6.77 4.35 11.09
C GLY A 244 -6.93 4.21 9.58
N THR A 245 -6.58 5.28 8.85
CA THR A 245 -6.57 5.30 7.37
C THR A 245 -5.22 5.76 6.85
N ILE A 246 -4.61 4.96 6.00
CA ILE A 246 -3.35 5.23 5.32
C ILE A 246 -3.66 5.34 3.82
N LEU A 247 -3.15 6.38 3.15
CA LEU A 247 -3.28 6.52 1.70
C LEU A 247 -1.99 6.07 1.01
N ASP A 248 -2.13 5.25 0.00
CA ASP A 248 -1.04 4.93 -0.91
C ASP A 248 -0.92 6.02 -1.97
N LEU A 249 0.23 6.68 -2.05
CA LEU A 249 0.45 7.83 -2.92
C LEU A 249 1.65 7.64 -3.85
N VAL A 250 1.43 7.99 -5.11
CA VAL A 250 2.37 7.80 -6.20
C VAL A 250 3.03 9.14 -6.53
N PHE A 251 4.21 9.42 -5.94
CA PHE A 251 4.98 10.63 -6.23
C PHE A 251 6.23 10.37 -7.07
N ASN A 252 6.40 9.14 -7.52
CA ASN A 252 7.59 8.75 -8.27
C ASN A 252 7.44 8.97 -9.77
N HIS A 253 6.21 8.92 -10.31
CA HIS A 253 5.88 9.11 -11.73
C HIS A 253 4.47 9.66 -11.93
N THR A 254 4.10 9.91 -13.19
CA THR A 254 2.72 10.28 -13.57
C THR A 254 2.25 9.54 -14.81
N GLY A 255 0.94 9.56 -15.06
CA GLY A 255 0.29 9.04 -16.25
C GLY A 255 0.70 9.74 -17.56
N GLU A 256 1.54 10.76 -17.51
CA GLU A 256 2.17 11.35 -18.71
C GLU A 256 3.24 10.45 -19.32
N SER A 257 3.70 9.41 -18.61
CA SER A 257 4.51 8.29 -19.08
C SER A 257 5.79 8.72 -19.84
N ASP A 258 6.22 7.95 -20.85
CA ASP A 258 7.38 8.25 -21.70
C ASP A 258 7.09 9.39 -22.70
N ARG A 259 8.03 9.64 -23.61
CA ARG A 259 7.90 10.68 -24.66
C ARG A 259 6.75 10.44 -25.66
N LEU A 260 6.14 9.26 -25.67
CA LEU A 260 4.96 8.92 -26.48
C LEU A 260 3.67 9.02 -25.65
N GLY A 261 3.77 9.34 -24.39
CA GLY A 261 2.65 9.51 -23.49
C GLY A 261 1.93 10.86 -23.67
N PRO A 262 0.78 11.01 -23.03
CA PRO A 262 -0.03 12.22 -23.15
C PRO A 262 0.60 13.42 -22.45
N THR A 263 0.17 14.63 -22.81
CA THR A 263 0.43 15.89 -22.10
C THR A 263 -0.83 16.29 -21.35
N LEU A 264 -0.81 16.23 -20.03
CA LEU A 264 -2.01 16.33 -19.19
C LEU A 264 -1.91 17.42 -18.12
N SER A 265 -0.72 17.66 -17.56
CA SER A 265 -0.49 18.55 -16.41
C SER A 265 0.97 19.02 -16.38
N LEU A 266 1.83 18.34 -15.61
CA LEU A 266 3.21 18.74 -15.31
C LEU A 266 4.08 18.88 -16.55
N ARG A 267 3.95 17.96 -17.50
CA ARG A 267 4.71 17.98 -18.76
C ARG A 267 4.44 19.25 -19.55
N GLY A 268 3.18 19.65 -19.63
CA GLY A 268 2.79 20.83 -20.37
C GLY A 268 3.16 22.14 -19.69
N LEU A 269 3.21 22.15 -18.34
CA LEU A 269 3.60 23.33 -17.55
C LEU A 269 5.12 23.54 -17.57
N ASP A 270 5.92 22.51 -17.26
CA ASP A 270 7.38 22.57 -17.33
C ASP A 270 8.01 21.17 -17.21
N ASN A 271 8.09 20.45 -18.32
CA ASN A 271 8.59 19.08 -18.31
C ASN A 271 10.00 18.95 -17.73
N GLN A 272 10.89 19.93 -18.00
CA GLN A 272 12.27 19.86 -17.54
C GLN A 272 12.42 20.06 -16.01
N ALA A 273 11.53 20.80 -15.38
CA ALA A 273 11.57 21.04 -13.94
C ALA A 273 10.86 19.94 -13.14
N TYR A 274 9.74 19.44 -13.64
CA TYR A 274 8.94 18.45 -12.92
C TYR A 274 9.46 17.02 -13.06
N TYR A 275 10.17 16.71 -14.16
CA TYR A 275 10.71 15.36 -14.41
C TYR A 275 12.23 15.36 -14.47
N ARG A 276 12.81 14.23 -14.11
CA ARG A 276 14.25 14.01 -14.27
C ARG A 276 14.61 13.77 -15.73
N HIS A 277 15.68 14.40 -16.17
CA HIS A 277 16.21 14.27 -17.51
C HIS A 277 17.67 13.84 -17.52
N ARG A 278 18.02 13.08 -18.54
CA ARG A 278 19.42 12.83 -18.89
C ARG A 278 20.02 14.05 -19.58
N PRO A 279 21.35 14.15 -19.65
CA PRO A 279 22.02 15.28 -20.31
C PRO A 279 21.62 15.46 -21.78
N ASP A 280 21.12 14.41 -22.44
CA ASP A 280 20.62 14.44 -23.82
C ASP A 280 19.16 14.94 -23.94
N GLY A 281 18.54 15.33 -22.85
CA GLY A 281 17.14 15.78 -22.79
C GLY A 281 16.11 14.65 -22.72
N GLY A 282 16.54 13.39 -22.73
CA GLY A 282 15.66 12.25 -22.58
C GLY A 282 15.20 12.07 -21.11
N LEU A 283 13.97 11.59 -20.91
CA LEU A 283 13.45 11.29 -19.57
C LEU A 283 14.26 10.18 -18.90
N VAL A 284 14.50 10.34 -17.61
CA VAL A 284 14.95 9.25 -16.73
C VAL A 284 13.74 8.36 -16.44
N ASN A 285 13.95 7.05 -16.35
CA ASN A 285 12.92 6.07 -16.07
C ASN A 285 13.38 5.11 -14.97
N ASP A 286 13.43 5.60 -13.74
CA ASP A 286 13.74 4.80 -12.53
C ASP A 286 12.51 4.03 -12.04
N THR A 287 11.35 4.27 -12.64
CA THR A 287 10.04 3.77 -12.17
C THR A 287 9.49 2.62 -13.03
N GLY A 288 10.00 2.43 -14.26
CA GLY A 288 9.46 1.47 -15.21
C GLY A 288 8.29 1.99 -16.05
N THR A 289 7.68 3.12 -15.66
CA THR A 289 6.47 3.66 -16.28
C THR A 289 6.74 4.70 -17.37
N GLY A 290 8.00 5.12 -17.54
CA GLY A 290 8.42 6.02 -18.62
C GLY A 290 8.92 7.38 -18.20
N ASN A 291 8.61 7.84 -16.99
CA ASN A 291 9.13 9.07 -16.41
C ASN A 291 9.49 8.89 -14.93
N THR A 292 10.25 9.83 -14.41
CA THR A 292 10.60 9.92 -12.98
C THR A 292 10.45 11.37 -12.54
N ILE A 293 9.66 11.61 -11.48
CA ILE A 293 9.46 12.96 -10.93
C ILE A 293 10.75 13.44 -10.27
N ALA A 294 11.07 14.73 -10.45
CA ALA A 294 12.27 15.38 -9.90
C ALA A 294 12.02 15.82 -8.43
N CYS A 295 11.95 14.87 -7.50
CA CYS A 295 11.62 15.13 -6.08
C CYS A 295 12.67 16.00 -5.35
N ASP A 296 13.86 16.17 -5.89
CA ASP A 296 14.90 17.10 -5.41
C ASP A 296 14.66 18.56 -5.85
N HIS A 297 13.80 18.79 -6.86
CA HIS A 297 13.44 20.13 -7.28
C HIS A 297 12.56 20.84 -6.21
N PRO A 298 12.87 22.10 -5.81
CA PRO A 298 12.15 22.75 -4.71
C PRO A 298 10.63 22.86 -4.90
N VAL A 299 10.16 23.16 -6.13
CA VAL A 299 8.72 23.28 -6.42
C VAL A 299 8.02 21.92 -6.36
N VAL A 300 8.66 20.84 -6.83
CA VAL A 300 8.13 19.48 -6.71
C VAL A 300 8.06 19.06 -5.24
N ARG A 301 9.12 19.33 -4.48
CA ARG A 301 9.14 19.05 -3.04
C ARG A 301 7.99 19.74 -2.30
N GLU A 302 7.73 21.01 -2.58
CA GLU A 302 6.63 21.73 -1.94
C GLU A 302 5.27 21.19 -2.38
N MET A 303 5.10 20.81 -3.65
CA MET A 303 3.88 20.15 -4.15
C MET A 303 3.59 18.85 -3.40
N VAL A 304 4.61 18.01 -3.18
CA VAL A 304 4.47 16.77 -2.40
C VAL A 304 4.07 17.08 -0.95
N LEU A 305 4.76 18.01 -0.29
CA LEU A 305 4.43 18.41 1.09
C LEU A 305 3.01 18.96 1.21
N ASP A 306 2.60 19.81 0.27
CA ASP A 306 1.25 20.40 0.27
C ASP A 306 0.18 19.34 0.03
N THR A 307 0.45 18.32 -0.80
CA THR A 307 -0.44 17.17 -0.99
C THR A 307 -0.60 16.37 0.32
N LEU A 308 0.48 16.05 0.98
CA LEU A 308 0.44 15.31 2.25
C LEU A 308 -0.28 16.12 3.33
N ARG A 309 0.04 17.40 3.48
CA ARG A 309 -0.64 18.33 4.40
C ARG A 309 -2.13 18.47 4.08
N HIS A 310 -2.49 18.47 2.79
CA HIS A 310 -3.87 18.53 2.34
C HIS A 310 -4.68 17.36 2.88
N PHE A 311 -4.26 16.12 2.68
CA PHE A 311 -4.98 14.96 3.15
C PHE A 311 -5.04 14.85 4.69
N VAL A 312 -3.97 15.22 5.40
CA VAL A 312 -4.01 15.26 6.87
C VAL A 312 -5.00 16.31 7.37
N ARG A 313 -4.94 17.53 6.82
CA ARG A 313 -5.77 18.65 7.28
C ARG A 313 -7.22 18.52 6.87
N GLN A 314 -7.48 18.05 5.65
CA GLN A 314 -8.82 18.07 5.08
C GLN A 314 -9.57 16.74 5.28
N ALA A 315 -8.88 15.60 5.28
CA ALA A 315 -9.52 14.30 5.45
C ALA A 315 -9.23 13.64 6.81
N GLY A 316 -8.20 14.09 7.53
CA GLY A 316 -7.83 13.53 8.84
C GLY A 316 -7.18 12.15 8.75
N VAL A 317 -6.48 11.84 7.65
CA VAL A 317 -5.81 10.54 7.47
C VAL A 317 -4.66 10.36 8.47
N ASP A 318 -4.40 9.10 8.83
CA ASP A 318 -3.37 8.73 9.81
C ASP A 318 -1.96 8.69 9.22
N GLY A 319 -1.84 8.49 7.90
CA GLY A 319 -0.53 8.40 7.27
C GLY A 319 -0.55 8.05 5.80
N PHE A 320 0.63 7.68 5.29
CA PHE A 320 0.87 7.46 3.87
C PHE A 320 1.80 6.28 3.63
N ARG A 321 1.52 5.51 2.59
CA ARG A 321 2.48 4.61 1.94
C ARG A 321 2.98 5.31 0.67
N PHE A 322 4.27 5.25 0.44
CA PHE A 322 4.93 5.86 -0.71
C PHE A 322 5.35 4.79 -1.71
N ASP A 323 4.71 4.79 -2.87
CA ASP A 323 5.04 3.94 -4.00
C ASP A 323 6.46 4.25 -4.50
N LEU A 324 7.28 3.20 -4.76
CA LEU A 324 8.68 3.31 -5.18
C LEU A 324 9.43 4.43 -4.43
N ALA A 325 9.37 4.39 -3.11
CA ALA A 325 9.84 5.47 -2.22
C ALA A 325 11.32 5.90 -2.41
N PRO A 326 12.27 5.08 -2.92
CA PRO A 326 13.62 5.56 -3.21
C PRO A 326 13.65 6.74 -4.16
N VAL A 327 12.68 6.91 -5.06
CA VAL A 327 12.59 8.09 -5.95
C VAL A 327 12.48 9.40 -5.16
N LEU A 328 11.77 9.39 -4.01
CA LEU A 328 11.63 10.57 -3.13
C LEU A 328 12.96 10.94 -2.46
N GLY A 329 13.82 9.94 -2.28
CA GLY A 329 15.15 10.08 -1.69
C GLY A 329 16.29 10.25 -2.70
N ARG A 330 16.00 10.32 -4.00
CA ARG A 330 17.05 10.49 -5.01
C ARG A 330 17.53 11.94 -5.06
N PHE A 331 18.80 12.12 -4.69
CA PHE A 331 19.52 13.38 -4.76
C PHE A 331 20.80 13.16 -5.59
N ASP A 332 21.07 14.03 -6.55
CA ASP A 332 22.17 13.84 -7.52
C ASP A 332 22.19 12.45 -8.19
N GLY A 333 20.99 11.87 -8.44
CA GLY A 333 20.81 10.57 -9.12
C GLY A 333 20.97 9.34 -8.23
N LEU A 334 21.41 9.47 -6.98
CA LEU A 334 21.56 8.38 -6.00
C LEU A 334 20.54 8.53 -4.87
N PHE A 335 20.24 7.42 -4.20
CA PHE A 335 19.43 7.47 -2.99
C PHE A 335 20.25 8.00 -1.82
N ASP A 336 19.68 8.98 -1.14
CA ASP A 336 20.18 9.54 0.13
C ASP A 336 19.04 9.51 1.16
N PRO A 337 19.15 8.78 2.27
CA PRO A 337 18.13 8.77 3.32
C PRO A 337 17.91 10.14 3.98
N GLU A 338 18.85 11.07 3.81
CA GLU A 338 18.80 12.46 4.28
C GLU A 338 18.41 13.44 3.16
N ALA A 339 17.92 12.94 2.02
CA ALA A 339 17.48 13.77 0.90
C ALA A 339 16.49 14.86 1.36
N PRO A 340 16.52 16.05 0.73
CA PRO A 340 15.73 17.20 1.19
C PRO A 340 14.23 16.92 1.37
N LEU A 341 13.61 16.11 0.50
CA LEU A 341 12.20 15.77 0.62
C LEU A 341 11.92 14.83 1.81
N LEU A 342 12.70 13.76 1.98
CA LEU A 342 12.54 12.83 3.09
C LEU A 342 12.70 13.54 4.44
N ARG A 343 13.72 14.41 4.56
CA ARG A 343 13.92 15.25 5.75
C ARG A 343 12.75 16.21 5.98
N ALA A 344 12.25 16.84 4.92
CA ALA A 344 11.14 17.77 5.03
C ALA A 344 9.88 17.07 5.52
N ILE A 345 9.56 15.88 5.01
CA ILE A 345 8.42 15.07 5.48
C ILE A 345 8.60 14.72 6.97
N ALA A 346 9.76 14.20 7.35
CA ALA A 346 10.02 13.76 8.73
C ALA A 346 10.00 14.88 9.78
N HIS A 347 10.23 16.14 9.37
CA HIS A 347 10.30 17.29 10.29
C HIS A 347 9.12 18.28 10.10
N ASP A 348 8.21 18.02 9.17
CA ASP A 348 7.03 18.87 8.98
C ASP A 348 6.11 18.79 10.21
N PRO A 349 5.64 19.92 10.78
CA PRO A 349 4.83 19.92 11.99
C PRO A 349 3.45 19.25 11.83
N VAL A 350 2.99 19.02 10.59
CA VAL A 350 1.73 18.31 10.30
C VAL A 350 1.98 16.83 10.02
N LEU A 351 3.19 16.47 9.56
CA LEU A 351 3.51 15.14 9.06
C LEU A 351 4.38 14.32 10.02
N CYS A 352 5.13 14.95 10.91
CA CYS A 352 6.17 14.30 11.72
C CYS A 352 5.64 13.22 12.69
N ASP A 353 4.35 13.24 13.04
CA ASP A 353 3.71 12.23 13.87
C ASP A 353 2.86 11.23 13.04
N ARG A 354 2.79 11.43 11.72
CA ARG A 354 2.00 10.55 10.85
C ARG A 354 2.70 9.21 10.61
N VAL A 355 1.90 8.21 10.23
CA VAL A 355 2.42 6.92 9.77
C VAL A 355 3.04 7.10 8.40
N LEU A 356 4.31 6.79 8.25
CA LEU A 356 5.04 6.88 6.98
C LEU A 356 5.56 5.49 6.64
N ILE A 357 5.17 4.97 5.48
CA ILE A 357 5.56 3.63 5.01
C ILE A 357 6.24 3.78 3.67
N ALA A 358 7.44 3.25 3.54
CA ALA A 358 8.16 3.20 2.27
C ALA A 358 8.00 1.83 1.61
N GLU A 359 7.70 1.83 0.32
CA GLU A 359 8.08 0.73 -0.55
C GLU A 359 9.56 0.93 -0.92
N PRO A 360 10.50 0.15 -0.37
CA PRO A 360 11.91 0.53 -0.36
C PRO A 360 12.68 0.04 -1.59
N TRP A 361 12.08 0.06 -2.77
CA TRP A 361 12.74 -0.29 -4.03
C TRP A 361 12.22 0.54 -5.21
N ASP A 362 13.06 0.68 -6.22
CA ASP A 362 12.73 1.10 -7.59
C ASP A 362 13.65 0.37 -8.58
N ILE A 363 13.44 0.53 -9.88
CA ILE A 363 14.24 -0.15 -10.92
C ILE A 363 15.49 0.61 -11.35
N GLY A 364 15.70 1.80 -10.82
CA GLY A 364 16.87 2.62 -11.14
C GLY A 364 18.16 2.09 -10.52
N ALA A 365 19.26 2.71 -10.87
CA ALA A 365 20.56 2.37 -10.30
C ALA A 365 20.55 2.54 -8.77
N ASN A 366 21.03 1.51 -8.04
CA ASN A 366 20.99 1.48 -6.58
C ASN A 366 19.57 1.70 -6.01
N GLY A 367 18.55 1.12 -6.68
CA GLY A 367 17.15 1.32 -6.32
C GLY A 367 16.66 0.51 -5.12
N TYR A 368 17.32 -0.60 -4.76
CA TYR A 368 16.92 -1.44 -3.63
C TYR A 368 17.48 -0.89 -2.31
N GLN A 369 16.59 -0.41 -1.43
CA GLN A 369 16.93 0.37 -0.24
C GLN A 369 16.33 -0.17 1.07
N LEU A 370 15.91 -1.44 1.10
CA LEU A 370 15.37 -2.04 2.33
C LEU A 370 16.33 -1.88 3.52
N GLY A 371 15.84 -1.32 4.63
CA GLY A 371 16.58 -1.03 5.84
C GLY A 371 17.41 0.26 5.78
N ASN A 372 17.34 1.04 4.70
CA ASN A 372 18.11 2.27 4.54
C ASN A 372 17.31 3.56 4.77
N PHE A 373 16.00 3.51 4.83
CA PHE A 373 15.21 4.67 5.26
C PHE A 373 15.47 4.98 6.74
N ARG A 374 15.33 6.26 7.12
CA ARG A 374 15.48 6.67 8.53
C ARG A 374 14.13 6.64 9.25
N PRO A 375 14.12 6.47 10.57
CA PRO A 375 12.92 6.77 11.35
C PRO A 375 12.37 8.16 11.01
N PRO A 376 11.02 8.34 10.95
CA PRO A 376 9.99 7.43 11.40
C PRO A 376 9.44 6.46 10.34
N PHE A 377 10.09 6.31 9.18
CA PHE A 377 9.58 5.43 8.12
C PHE A 377 9.58 3.97 8.54
N LEU A 378 8.43 3.31 8.38
CA LEU A 378 8.30 1.87 8.27
C LEU A 378 8.61 1.45 6.84
N GLU A 379 8.98 0.20 6.64
CA GLU A 379 9.37 -0.30 5.30
C GLU A 379 8.68 -1.63 5.00
N TRP A 380 8.08 -1.75 3.81
CA TRP A 380 7.64 -3.04 3.29
C TRP A 380 8.82 -3.99 3.19
N ASN A 381 8.71 -5.18 3.78
CA ASN A 381 9.82 -6.12 3.88
C ASN A 381 9.66 -7.27 2.88
N ASP A 382 10.20 -7.14 1.68
CA ASP A 382 10.20 -8.19 0.67
C ASP A 382 11.03 -9.41 1.08
N ARG A 383 12.08 -9.23 1.91
CA ARG A 383 12.83 -10.37 2.46
C ARG A 383 11.97 -11.23 3.38
N TYR A 384 11.10 -10.60 4.18
CA TYR A 384 10.13 -11.35 4.97
C TYR A 384 9.24 -12.19 4.06
N ARG A 385 8.62 -11.59 3.05
CA ARG A 385 7.76 -12.24 2.07
C ARG A 385 8.45 -13.44 1.44
N ASP A 386 9.63 -13.20 0.89
CA ASP A 386 10.36 -14.20 0.11
C ASP A 386 10.86 -15.35 0.98
N ASP A 387 11.40 -15.07 2.15
CA ASP A 387 11.95 -16.08 3.05
C ASP A 387 10.86 -16.97 3.67
N VAL A 388 9.71 -16.39 4.02
CA VAL A 388 8.54 -17.15 4.49
C VAL A 388 8.01 -18.07 3.38
N ARG A 389 7.89 -17.56 2.14
CA ARG A 389 7.47 -18.38 0.99
C ARG A 389 8.47 -19.53 0.73
N ARG A 390 9.78 -19.27 0.75
CA ARG A 390 10.81 -20.30 0.60
C ARG A 390 10.72 -21.40 1.66
N PHE A 391 10.56 -21.02 2.92
CA PHE A 391 10.39 -21.98 4.01
C PHE A 391 9.18 -22.90 3.76
N TRP A 392 8.02 -22.31 3.46
CA TRP A 392 6.79 -23.08 3.23
C TRP A 392 6.79 -23.82 1.89
N ARG A 393 7.53 -23.37 0.88
CA ARG A 393 7.77 -24.14 -0.33
C ARG A 393 8.60 -25.41 -0.06
N GLY A 394 9.41 -25.41 1.00
CA GLY A 394 10.24 -26.54 1.41
C GLY A 394 11.70 -26.41 0.99
N ASP A 395 12.18 -25.18 0.74
CA ASP A 395 13.57 -24.92 0.41
C ASP A 395 14.48 -25.31 1.61
N ALA A 396 15.66 -25.85 1.33
CA ALA A 396 16.58 -26.33 2.35
C ALA A 396 17.23 -25.16 3.13
N GLY A 397 17.50 -25.36 4.42
CA GLY A 397 18.27 -24.44 5.26
C GLY A 397 17.53 -23.16 5.69
N MET A 398 16.20 -23.14 5.62
CA MET A 398 15.41 -21.91 5.87
C MET A 398 15.02 -21.69 7.34
N VAL A 399 15.30 -22.59 8.28
CA VAL A 399 14.87 -22.49 9.69
C VAL A 399 15.44 -21.24 10.37
N GLY A 400 16.74 -20.99 10.27
CA GLY A 400 17.39 -19.82 10.88
C GLY A 400 16.89 -18.50 10.25
N THR A 401 16.68 -18.52 8.93
CA THR A 401 16.12 -17.38 8.21
C THR A 401 14.70 -17.09 8.67
N LEU A 402 13.83 -18.12 8.75
CA LEU A 402 12.46 -17.96 9.26
C LEU A 402 12.46 -17.42 10.69
N ALA A 403 13.31 -17.94 11.59
CA ALA A 403 13.43 -17.43 12.95
C ALA A 403 13.78 -15.93 12.98
N THR A 404 14.72 -15.51 12.12
CA THR A 404 15.08 -14.09 11.98
C THR A 404 13.88 -13.24 11.51
N ARG A 405 13.08 -13.74 10.55
CA ARG A 405 11.87 -13.04 10.07
C ARG A 405 10.81 -12.95 11.18
N LEU A 406 10.54 -14.03 11.88
CA LEU A 406 9.59 -14.06 13.00
C LEU A 406 9.99 -13.12 14.14
N ALA A 407 11.29 -12.96 14.40
CA ALA A 407 11.84 -12.09 15.44
C ALA A 407 11.90 -10.60 15.07
N GLY A 408 11.44 -10.18 13.88
CA GLY A 408 11.38 -8.78 13.45
C GLY A 408 12.54 -8.33 12.56
N SER A 409 13.24 -9.27 11.87
CA SER A 409 14.25 -8.98 10.84
C SER A 409 15.39 -8.07 11.31
N SER A 410 16.03 -8.42 12.44
CA SER A 410 17.14 -7.64 13.03
C SER A 410 18.36 -7.50 12.11
N ASP A 411 18.58 -8.46 11.21
CA ASP A 411 19.62 -8.41 10.17
C ASP A 411 19.42 -7.26 9.16
N VAL A 412 18.19 -6.75 9.05
CA VAL A 412 17.81 -5.64 8.18
C VAL A 412 17.74 -4.33 8.98
N PHE A 413 17.04 -4.32 10.11
CA PHE A 413 16.62 -3.10 10.79
C PHE A 413 17.41 -2.75 12.05
N ASN A 414 18.20 -3.67 12.63
CA ASN A 414 19.08 -3.37 13.77
C ASN A 414 20.41 -2.78 13.27
N ARG A 415 20.33 -1.70 12.51
CA ARG A 415 21.49 -0.95 12.04
C ARG A 415 21.68 0.28 12.90
N ALA A 416 22.92 0.69 13.12
CA ALA A 416 23.27 1.89 13.89
C ALA A 416 22.67 1.96 15.32
N GLY A 417 22.35 0.80 15.93
CA GLY A 417 21.82 0.76 17.30
C GLY A 417 20.34 1.11 17.42
N GLU A 418 19.57 1.01 16.34
CA GLU A 418 18.12 1.16 16.35
C GLU A 418 17.50 0.06 17.24
N PRO A 419 16.68 0.42 18.25
CA PRO A 419 16.21 -0.57 19.24
C PRO A 419 15.00 -1.38 18.78
N ALA A 420 14.38 -1.01 17.66
CA ALA A 420 13.10 -1.58 17.22
C ALA A 420 13.06 -1.82 15.71
N SER A 421 12.31 -2.85 15.33
CA SER A 421 12.04 -3.17 13.94
C SER A 421 11.10 -2.14 13.30
N ARG A 422 11.41 -1.75 12.09
CA ARG A 422 10.56 -0.90 11.23
C ARG A 422 9.92 -1.72 10.10
N SER A 423 9.95 -3.04 10.22
CA SER A 423 9.40 -3.97 9.25
C SER A 423 7.89 -3.91 9.18
N VAL A 424 7.35 -3.78 7.97
CA VAL A 424 5.98 -4.17 7.62
C VAL A 424 6.08 -5.56 6.98
N ASN A 425 5.72 -6.58 7.73
CA ASN A 425 5.77 -7.98 7.30
C ASN A 425 4.53 -8.32 6.47
N PHE A 426 4.69 -8.89 5.31
CA PHE A 426 3.59 -9.33 4.46
C PHE A 426 3.96 -10.62 3.70
N ILE A 427 2.97 -11.38 3.26
CA ILE A 427 3.16 -12.60 2.45
C ILE A 427 2.72 -12.35 1.02
N ALA A 428 1.66 -11.58 0.83
CA ALA A 428 1.15 -11.10 -0.44
C ALA A 428 0.81 -9.61 -0.33
N ALA A 429 0.80 -8.91 -1.46
CA ALA A 429 0.39 -7.52 -1.61
C ALA A 429 -0.52 -7.40 -2.85
N HIS A 430 -0.90 -6.17 -3.23
CA HIS A 430 -1.68 -5.93 -4.45
C HIS A 430 -0.97 -6.45 -5.70
N ASP A 431 0.36 -6.33 -5.75
CA ASP A 431 1.22 -6.88 -6.79
C ASP A 431 1.72 -8.28 -6.41
N GLY A 432 1.87 -9.15 -7.38
CA GLY A 432 2.23 -10.55 -7.16
C GLY A 432 1.01 -11.46 -7.02
N MET A 433 1.26 -12.71 -6.64
CA MET A 433 0.22 -13.72 -6.43
C MET A 433 -0.49 -13.50 -5.09
N THR A 434 -1.81 -13.73 -5.07
CA THR A 434 -2.60 -13.78 -3.83
C THR A 434 -2.15 -14.94 -2.95
N LEU A 435 -2.55 -14.95 -1.68
CA LEU A 435 -2.22 -16.06 -0.77
C LEU A 435 -2.70 -17.43 -1.30
N ALA A 436 -3.89 -17.48 -1.91
CA ALA A 436 -4.43 -18.70 -2.52
C ALA A 436 -3.65 -19.11 -3.77
N ASP A 437 -3.25 -18.13 -4.58
CA ASP A 437 -2.51 -18.40 -5.83
C ASP A 437 -1.07 -18.86 -5.56
N ILE A 438 -0.43 -18.38 -4.49
CA ILE A 438 0.92 -18.85 -4.07
C ILE A 438 0.98 -20.39 -3.91
N VAL A 439 -0.11 -21.00 -3.46
CA VAL A 439 -0.17 -22.44 -3.19
C VAL A 439 -0.86 -23.25 -4.29
N ALA A 440 -1.35 -22.56 -5.34
CA ALA A 440 -2.11 -23.16 -6.44
C ALA A 440 -1.45 -23.02 -7.82
N TYR A 441 -0.54 -22.06 -7.98
CA TYR A 441 0.11 -21.75 -9.26
C TYR A 441 1.62 -21.69 -9.08
N GLU A 442 2.35 -22.47 -9.88
CA GLU A 442 3.82 -22.41 -9.94
C GLU A 442 4.27 -21.29 -10.87
N ARG A 443 3.46 -20.95 -11.87
CA ARG A 443 3.75 -19.95 -12.89
C ARG A 443 2.69 -18.85 -12.93
N LYS A 444 3.06 -17.68 -13.43
CA LYS A 444 2.13 -16.59 -13.66
C LYS A 444 1.20 -16.85 -14.86
N HIS A 445 -0.02 -16.36 -14.77
CA HIS A 445 -1.07 -16.48 -15.79
C HIS A 445 -1.65 -15.10 -16.14
N ASN A 446 -0.82 -14.23 -16.75
CA ASN A 446 -1.15 -12.83 -17.07
C ASN A 446 -1.63 -12.64 -18.52
N ALA A 447 -2.04 -13.69 -19.22
CA ALA A 447 -2.42 -13.59 -20.63
C ALA A 447 -3.56 -12.57 -20.87
N ASP A 448 -4.50 -12.46 -19.92
CA ASP A 448 -5.65 -11.57 -19.99
C ASP A 448 -5.27 -10.07 -19.86
N ASN A 449 -4.04 -9.75 -19.44
CA ASN A 449 -3.53 -8.38 -19.44
C ASN A 449 -3.18 -7.87 -20.85
N GLY A 450 -3.19 -8.74 -21.86
CA GLY A 450 -2.89 -8.36 -23.24
C GLY A 450 -1.39 -8.17 -23.56
N GLU A 451 -0.51 -8.45 -22.61
CA GLU A 451 0.95 -8.29 -22.73
C GLU A 451 1.70 -9.59 -23.02
N GLN A 452 0.97 -10.63 -23.50
CA GLN A 452 1.53 -11.93 -23.87
C GLN A 452 2.22 -12.64 -22.68
N ASN A 453 1.73 -12.45 -21.46
CA ASN A 453 2.28 -13.00 -20.23
C ASN A 453 3.75 -12.59 -19.95
N ARG A 454 4.19 -11.43 -20.47
CA ARG A 454 5.55 -10.90 -20.24
C ARG A 454 5.67 -10.02 -19.00
N ASP A 455 4.57 -9.40 -18.61
CA ASP A 455 4.40 -8.53 -17.44
C ASP A 455 4.44 -9.33 -16.12
N GLY A 456 4.67 -8.66 -15.01
CA GLY A 456 4.78 -9.26 -13.68
C GLY A 456 6.04 -10.10 -13.47
N HIS A 457 6.22 -10.60 -12.25
CA HIS A 457 7.38 -11.38 -11.84
C HIS A 457 7.36 -12.79 -12.43
N ASN A 458 8.53 -13.33 -12.80
CA ASN A 458 8.66 -14.72 -13.28
C ASN A 458 8.87 -15.72 -12.14
N ASP A 459 9.56 -15.32 -11.07
CA ASP A 459 9.77 -16.16 -9.87
C ASP A 459 8.91 -15.61 -8.74
N ASN A 460 7.82 -16.32 -8.43
CA ASN A 460 6.87 -15.94 -7.39
C ASN A 460 7.15 -16.63 -6.05
N LEU A 461 8.12 -17.52 -6.01
CA LEU A 461 8.40 -18.41 -4.86
C LEU A 461 7.16 -19.20 -4.45
N SER A 462 6.32 -19.54 -5.41
CA SER A 462 5.04 -20.24 -5.27
C SER A 462 5.17 -21.72 -5.61
N TRP A 463 4.11 -22.49 -5.33
CA TRP A 463 4.03 -23.92 -5.66
C TRP A 463 2.58 -24.35 -5.88
N ASN A 464 2.34 -25.36 -6.72
CA ASN A 464 0.99 -25.75 -7.14
C ASN A 464 0.38 -26.95 -6.40
N ASN A 465 1.11 -27.55 -5.45
CA ASN A 465 0.71 -28.76 -4.74
C ASN A 465 0.41 -29.97 -5.65
N GLY A 466 0.97 -29.98 -6.87
CA GLY A 466 0.89 -31.10 -7.81
C GLY A 466 -0.04 -30.87 -9.01
N VAL A 467 -0.85 -29.83 -9.00
CA VAL A 467 -1.72 -29.43 -10.12
C VAL A 467 -1.69 -27.92 -10.28
N GLU A 468 -1.45 -27.44 -11.50
CA GLU A 468 -1.47 -26.03 -11.81
C GLU A 468 -2.92 -25.52 -11.92
N GLY A 469 -3.29 -24.50 -11.11
CA GLY A 469 -4.63 -23.93 -11.11
C GLY A 469 -5.71 -24.80 -10.48
N ASP A 470 -6.94 -24.65 -10.94
CA ASP A 470 -8.12 -25.29 -10.35
C ASP A 470 -8.05 -26.83 -10.39
N THR A 471 -8.58 -27.45 -9.36
CA THR A 471 -8.63 -28.92 -9.25
C THR A 471 -9.82 -29.38 -8.40
N ASN A 472 -10.32 -30.60 -8.68
CA ASN A 472 -11.31 -31.27 -7.85
C ASN A 472 -10.71 -32.37 -6.98
N GLU A 473 -9.38 -32.51 -6.96
CA GLU A 473 -8.71 -33.54 -6.17
C GLU A 473 -8.69 -33.14 -4.68
N ALA A 474 -9.46 -33.81 -3.86
CA ALA A 474 -9.66 -33.51 -2.44
C ALA A 474 -8.32 -33.43 -1.65
N ALA A 475 -7.34 -34.25 -1.99
CA ALA A 475 -6.02 -34.26 -1.35
C ALA A 475 -5.24 -32.96 -1.64
N ILE A 476 -5.30 -32.45 -2.88
CA ILE A 476 -4.65 -31.21 -3.30
C ILE A 476 -5.35 -30.00 -2.70
N ILE A 477 -6.69 -29.96 -2.75
CA ILE A 477 -7.49 -28.90 -2.11
C ILE A 477 -7.15 -28.81 -0.63
N LYS A 478 -7.10 -29.94 0.07
CA LYS A 478 -6.70 -29.98 1.49
C LYS A 478 -5.26 -29.46 1.70
N ALA A 479 -4.31 -29.87 0.87
CA ALA A 479 -2.92 -29.43 0.99
C ALA A 479 -2.80 -27.91 0.80
N ARG A 480 -3.50 -27.33 -0.18
CA ARG A 480 -3.57 -25.88 -0.41
C ARG A 480 -4.20 -25.14 0.77
N PHE A 481 -5.27 -25.67 1.33
CA PHE A 481 -5.92 -25.11 2.51
C PHE A 481 -5.01 -25.13 3.74
N ASP A 482 -4.30 -26.25 3.97
CA ASP A 482 -3.34 -26.39 5.08
C ASP A 482 -2.19 -25.37 4.90
N ASP A 483 -1.67 -25.20 3.68
CA ASP A 483 -0.61 -24.26 3.35
C ASP A 483 -1.06 -22.79 3.54
N GLN A 484 -2.26 -22.41 3.10
CA GLN A 484 -2.82 -21.06 3.33
C GLN A 484 -2.93 -20.76 4.83
N ARG A 485 -3.42 -21.72 5.61
CA ARG A 485 -3.49 -21.58 7.07
C ARG A 485 -2.11 -21.44 7.71
N ALA A 486 -1.13 -22.20 7.24
CA ALA A 486 0.24 -22.14 7.75
C ALA A 486 0.91 -20.78 7.43
N LEU A 487 0.70 -20.25 6.22
CA LEU A 487 1.16 -18.91 5.82
C LEU A 487 0.51 -17.82 6.67
N LEU A 488 -0.82 -17.81 6.82
CA LEU A 488 -1.51 -16.85 7.68
C LEU A 488 -1.03 -16.93 9.12
N ALA A 489 -0.94 -18.13 9.68
CA ALA A 489 -0.48 -18.30 11.05
C ALA A 489 0.97 -17.82 11.25
N THR A 490 1.84 -17.99 10.25
CA THR A 490 3.20 -17.46 10.28
C THR A 490 3.21 -15.94 10.29
N LEU A 491 2.37 -15.30 9.46
CA LEU A 491 2.23 -13.86 9.44
C LEU A 491 1.78 -13.32 10.81
N PHE A 492 0.72 -13.87 11.36
CA PHE A 492 0.18 -13.43 12.65
C PHE A 492 1.07 -13.77 13.85
N ALA A 493 1.93 -14.78 13.74
CA ALA A 493 2.95 -15.14 14.74
C ALA A 493 4.18 -14.24 14.69
N SER A 494 4.36 -13.48 13.63
CA SER A 494 5.54 -12.62 13.44
C SER A 494 5.46 -11.35 14.27
N ARG A 495 6.55 -10.98 14.87
CA ARG A 495 6.68 -9.74 15.63
C ARG A 495 6.70 -8.51 14.73
N SER A 496 6.43 -7.34 15.31
CA SER A 496 6.35 -6.05 14.61
C SER A 496 5.06 -5.88 13.79
N THR A 497 5.02 -4.89 12.90
CA THR A 497 3.87 -4.61 12.04
C THR A 497 3.66 -5.73 11.02
N ILE A 498 2.40 -6.12 10.82
CA ILE A 498 2.00 -7.07 9.79
C ILE A 498 1.01 -6.41 8.84
N MET A 499 1.02 -6.82 7.58
CA MET A 499 0.08 -6.41 6.56
C MET A 499 -0.60 -7.61 5.92
N LEU A 500 -1.91 -7.53 5.77
CA LEU A 500 -2.76 -8.51 5.08
C LEU A 500 -3.46 -7.82 3.92
N THR A 501 -3.41 -8.44 2.75
CA THR A 501 -4.11 -7.92 1.58
C THR A 501 -5.55 -8.43 1.55
N ALA A 502 -6.49 -7.53 1.28
CA ALA A 502 -7.93 -7.80 1.33
C ALA A 502 -8.35 -9.04 0.53
N GLY A 503 -9.04 -9.95 1.20
CA GLY A 503 -9.53 -11.20 0.62
C GLY A 503 -8.61 -12.40 0.82
N ASP A 504 -7.36 -12.22 1.20
CA ASP A 504 -6.45 -13.33 1.48
C ASP A 504 -6.90 -14.14 2.72
N GLU A 505 -7.60 -13.50 3.66
CA GLU A 505 -8.20 -14.13 4.84
C GLU A 505 -9.34 -15.09 4.52
N PHE A 506 -9.90 -15.03 3.32
CA PHE A 506 -10.97 -15.93 2.88
C PHE A 506 -10.71 -16.60 1.52
N GLY A 507 -9.44 -16.59 1.08
CA GLY A 507 -8.99 -17.39 -0.05
C GLY A 507 -9.28 -16.79 -1.42
N ARG A 508 -9.25 -15.43 -1.58
CA ARG A 508 -9.37 -14.80 -2.90
C ARG A 508 -8.33 -15.35 -3.86
N THR A 509 -8.69 -15.49 -5.12
CA THR A 509 -7.77 -15.83 -6.22
C THR A 509 -7.85 -14.80 -7.33
N GLN A 510 -6.73 -14.55 -7.99
CA GLN A 510 -6.62 -13.84 -9.26
C GLN A 510 -6.33 -14.81 -10.42
N GLN A 511 -6.58 -16.13 -10.18
CA GLN A 511 -6.38 -17.19 -11.17
C GLN A 511 -4.94 -17.28 -11.68
N GLY A 512 -3.96 -16.99 -10.78
CA GLY A 512 -2.55 -16.97 -11.09
C GLY A 512 -2.07 -15.71 -11.83
N ASN A 513 -2.94 -14.72 -12.04
CA ASN A 513 -2.52 -13.40 -12.53
C ASN A 513 -1.79 -12.65 -11.42
N ASN A 514 -0.47 -12.49 -11.56
CA ASN A 514 0.37 -11.84 -10.56
C ASN A 514 0.65 -10.36 -10.85
N ASN A 515 -0.08 -9.76 -11.80
CA ASN A 515 0.05 -8.35 -12.18
C ASN A 515 -1.31 -7.81 -12.68
N ALA A 516 -2.35 -7.95 -11.85
CA ALA A 516 -3.73 -7.73 -12.25
C ALA A 516 -4.14 -6.24 -12.38
N TYR A 517 -3.17 -5.33 -12.63
CA TYR A 517 -3.41 -3.89 -12.70
C TYR A 517 -4.43 -3.49 -13.77
N ALA A 518 -4.52 -4.27 -14.86
CA ALA A 518 -5.41 -4.01 -15.99
C ALA A 518 -6.79 -4.68 -15.85
N GLN A 519 -7.10 -5.28 -14.70
CA GLN A 519 -8.27 -6.16 -14.53
C GLN A 519 -9.32 -5.53 -13.58
N ASP A 520 -10.10 -4.54 -14.08
CA ASP A 520 -11.28 -4.06 -13.36
C ASP A 520 -12.50 -4.96 -13.65
N ASN A 521 -12.42 -6.21 -13.22
CA ASN A 521 -13.41 -7.25 -13.50
C ASN A 521 -13.39 -8.37 -12.43
N ALA A 522 -14.06 -9.48 -12.70
CA ALA A 522 -14.19 -10.62 -11.79
C ALA A 522 -12.84 -11.28 -11.39
N ILE A 523 -11.74 -11.00 -12.07
CA ILE A 523 -10.41 -11.49 -11.67
C ILE A 523 -9.97 -10.81 -10.38
N THR A 524 -10.28 -9.53 -10.21
CA THR A 524 -9.85 -8.75 -9.03
C THR A 524 -10.97 -8.45 -8.04
N TRP A 525 -12.25 -8.42 -8.49
CA TRP A 525 -13.37 -8.13 -7.60
C TRP A 525 -13.59 -9.28 -6.61
N LEU A 526 -13.62 -8.95 -5.32
CA LEU A 526 -13.74 -9.97 -4.28
C LEU A 526 -15.10 -10.68 -4.31
N ASP A 527 -15.08 -12.01 -4.38
CA ASP A 527 -16.29 -12.84 -4.29
C ASP A 527 -16.68 -13.07 -2.82
N TRP A 528 -17.47 -12.17 -2.27
CA TRP A 528 -17.98 -12.24 -0.91
C TRP A 528 -18.95 -13.42 -0.68
N THR A 529 -19.56 -13.96 -1.74
CA THR A 529 -20.50 -15.06 -1.62
C THR A 529 -19.83 -16.41 -1.64
N GLY A 530 -18.74 -16.55 -2.39
CA GLY A 530 -17.94 -17.76 -2.50
C GLY A 530 -16.78 -17.86 -1.49
N ARG A 531 -16.65 -16.89 -0.53
CA ARG A 531 -15.55 -16.85 0.42
C ARG A 531 -15.44 -18.10 1.30
N ASP A 532 -14.20 -18.52 1.59
CA ASP A 532 -13.94 -19.60 2.54
C ASP A 532 -14.12 -19.11 3.98
N GLN A 533 -15.30 -19.37 4.54
CA GLN A 533 -15.64 -18.98 5.90
C GLN A 533 -14.81 -19.71 6.96
N ALA A 534 -14.22 -20.87 6.66
CA ALA A 534 -13.38 -21.57 7.62
C ALA A 534 -12.00 -20.92 7.73
N LEU A 535 -11.45 -20.44 6.61
CA LEU A 535 -10.22 -19.68 6.58
C LEU A 535 -10.43 -18.30 7.23
N GLU A 536 -11.55 -17.62 6.92
CA GLU A 536 -11.92 -16.32 7.53
C GLU A 536 -12.02 -16.40 9.06
N ARG A 537 -12.71 -17.42 9.59
CA ARG A 537 -12.77 -17.66 11.05
C ARG A 537 -11.40 -17.95 11.65
N TYR A 538 -10.55 -18.64 10.92
CA TYR A 538 -9.20 -18.92 11.38
C TYR A 538 -8.35 -17.65 11.43
N ALA A 539 -8.39 -16.80 10.41
CA ALA A 539 -7.72 -15.50 10.39
C ALA A 539 -8.19 -14.62 11.55
N SER A 540 -9.51 -14.57 11.81
CA SER A 540 -10.07 -13.83 12.96
C SER A 540 -9.59 -14.37 14.30
N ALA A 541 -9.43 -15.67 14.45
CA ALA A 541 -8.89 -16.29 15.68
C ALA A 541 -7.40 -15.96 15.88
N LEU A 542 -6.62 -15.94 14.79
CA LEU A 542 -5.20 -15.50 14.82
C LEU A 542 -5.09 -14.01 15.23
N ALA A 543 -5.97 -13.17 14.71
CA ALA A 543 -6.03 -11.76 15.08
C ALA A 543 -6.35 -11.55 16.56
N ALA A 544 -7.34 -12.30 17.08
CA ALA A 544 -7.68 -12.27 18.49
C ALA A 544 -6.51 -12.73 19.39
N LEU A 545 -5.80 -13.78 18.97
CA LEU A 545 -4.59 -14.22 19.68
C LEU A 545 -3.52 -13.12 19.69
N ARG A 546 -3.27 -12.47 18.56
CA ARG A 546 -2.28 -11.40 18.45
C ARG A 546 -2.62 -10.20 19.34
N GLN A 547 -3.90 -9.84 19.44
CA GLN A 547 -4.37 -8.79 20.34
C GLN A 547 -4.22 -9.17 21.83
N ALA A 548 -4.43 -10.45 22.14
CA ALA A 548 -4.33 -10.97 23.51
C ALA A 548 -2.86 -11.17 23.98
N VAL A 549 -1.89 -11.20 23.07
CA VAL A 549 -0.47 -11.46 23.36
C VAL A 549 0.39 -10.29 22.90
N PRO A 550 0.63 -9.27 23.75
CA PRO A 550 1.39 -8.06 23.35
C PRO A 550 2.79 -8.34 22.82
N ALA A 551 3.43 -9.44 23.22
CA ALA A 551 4.73 -9.84 22.72
C ALA A 551 4.77 -10.04 21.19
N LEU A 552 3.67 -10.35 20.53
CA LEU A 552 3.57 -10.49 19.08
C LEU A 552 3.57 -9.13 18.36
N SER A 553 2.98 -8.10 18.96
CA SER A 553 2.92 -6.74 18.39
C SER A 553 4.08 -5.84 18.82
N ASP A 554 4.93 -6.28 19.74
CA ASP A 554 6.10 -5.53 20.19
C ASP A 554 7.13 -5.41 19.05
N THR A 555 7.59 -4.19 18.78
CA THR A 555 8.57 -3.89 17.74
C THR A 555 10.02 -3.95 18.23
N ARG A 556 10.29 -3.96 19.54
CA ARG A 556 11.64 -4.05 20.09
C ARG A 556 12.28 -5.38 19.72
N PHE A 557 13.56 -5.38 19.43
CA PHE A 557 14.27 -6.61 19.15
C PHE A 557 14.36 -7.52 20.39
N LEU A 558 14.28 -8.81 20.16
CA LEU A 558 14.44 -9.85 21.19
C LEU A 558 15.92 -9.98 21.54
N ALA A 559 16.21 -10.11 22.82
CA ALA A 559 17.56 -10.22 23.35
C ALA A 559 17.90 -11.62 23.90
N GLY A 560 16.92 -12.48 24.12
CA GLY A 560 17.07 -13.73 24.85
C GLY A 560 17.23 -13.54 26.38
N GLU A 561 16.97 -12.33 26.86
CA GLU A 561 17.13 -11.95 28.27
C GLU A 561 15.83 -12.13 29.08
N PRO A 562 15.91 -12.33 30.39
CA PRO A 562 14.72 -12.47 31.22
C PRO A 562 13.84 -11.23 31.22
N VAL A 563 12.53 -11.42 31.01
CA VAL A 563 11.51 -10.40 31.24
C VAL A 563 11.40 -10.12 32.75
N GLU A 564 11.57 -8.89 33.17
CA GLU A 564 11.65 -8.49 34.58
C GLU A 564 10.50 -9.02 35.43
N ALA A 565 9.26 -8.94 34.94
CA ALA A 565 8.07 -9.36 35.68
C ALA A 565 7.93 -10.88 35.86
N SER A 566 8.41 -11.68 34.92
CA SER A 566 8.20 -13.15 34.92
C SER A 566 9.48 -13.96 35.12
N GLY A 567 10.66 -13.34 34.91
CA GLY A 567 11.96 -13.99 34.98
C GLY A 567 12.23 -15.02 33.88
N VAL A 568 11.34 -15.11 32.84
CA VAL A 568 11.55 -15.98 31.68
C VAL A 568 12.20 -15.19 30.55
N PRO A 569 13.06 -15.82 29.71
CA PRO A 569 13.62 -15.15 28.53
C PRO A 569 12.52 -14.61 27.61
N ASP A 570 12.73 -13.43 27.02
CA ASP A 570 11.81 -12.83 26.06
C ASP A 570 11.62 -13.73 24.82
N VAL A 571 12.63 -14.54 24.47
CA VAL A 571 12.54 -15.60 23.47
C VAL A 571 13.46 -16.76 23.81
N ALA A 572 13.00 -17.97 23.50
CA ALA A 572 13.82 -19.16 23.36
C ALA A 572 13.43 -19.94 22.09
N TRP A 573 14.41 -20.46 21.39
CA TRP A 573 14.22 -21.26 20.19
C TRP A 573 14.48 -22.71 20.50
N LEU A 574 13.49 -23.58 20.29
CA LEU A 574 13.55 -24.97 20.72
C LEU A 574 13.33 -25.92 19.55
N THR A 575 13.86 -27.10 19.72
CA THR A 575 13.54 -28.27 18.87
C THR A 575 12.12 -28.76 19.16
N GLU A 576 11.64 -29.71 18.35
CA GLU A 576 10.37 -30.41 18.58
C GLU A 576 10.38 -31.23 19.90
N THR A 577 11.54 -31.55 20.46
CA THR A 577 11.68 -32.24 21.75
C THR A 577 11.69 -31.30 22.96
N GLY A 578 11.66 -29.98 22.72
CA GLY A 578 11.63 -28.96 23.77
C GLY A 578 13.00 -28.51 24.28
N GLU A 579 14.08 -29.00 23.65
CA GLU A 579 15.45 -28.63 23.94
C GLU A 579 15.85 -27.38 23.16
N PRO A 580 16.71 -26.48 23.68
CA PRO A 580 17.24 -25.36 22.92
C PRO A 580 17.92 -25.81 21.62
N LEU A 581 17.67 -25.07 20.53
CA LEU A 581 18.34 -25.34 19.25
C LEU A 581 19.84 -25.09 19.39
N ALA A 582 20.64 -26.11 19.09
CA ALA A 582 22.10 -26.05 19.06
C ALA A 582 22.60 -25.52 17.70
N GLU A 583 23.87 -25.15 17.61
CA GLU A 583 24.48 -24.68 16.36
C GLU A 583 24.31 -25.71 15.22
N THR A 584 24.39 -27.00 15.53
CA THR A 584 24.15 -28.08 14.58
C THR A 584 22.72 -28.10 14.05
N ASP A 585 21.73 -27.74 14.89
CA ASP A 585 20.33 -27.70 14.50
C ASP A 585 20.06 -26.51 13.57
N TRP A 586 20.66 -25.33 13.85
CA TRP A 586 20.57 -24.16 13.00
C TRP A 586 21.20 -24.37 11.62
N ASN A 587 22.24 -25.17 11.54
CA ASN A 587 22.98 -25.52 10.32
C ASN A 587 22.45 -26.75 9.58
N ASP A 588 21.45 -27.45 10.14
CA ASP A 588 20.82 -28.61 9.48
C ASP A 588 19.89 -28.12 8.37
N SER A 589 20.36 -28.26 7.12
CA SER A 589 19.60 -27.86 5.94
C SER A 589 18.30 -28.67 5.71
N SER A 590 18.18 -29.84 6.34
CA SER A 590 16.98 -30.68 6.24
C SER A 590 15.92 -30.38 7.29
N ARG A 591 16.23 -29.54 8.27
CA ARG A 591 15.30 -29.18 9.34
C ARG A 591 14.21 -28.22 8.82
N HIS A 592 12.95 -28.58 9.08
CA HIS A 592 11.76 -27.76 8.78
C HIS A 592 10.84 -27.57 10.00
N ARG A 593 11.39 -27.76 11.21
CA ARG A 593 10.63 -27.66 12.47
C ARG A 593 11.36 -26.78 13.45
N LEU A 594 10.60 -25.98 14.17
CA LEU A 594 11.10 -25.19 15.30
C LEU A 594 9.94 -24.79 16.22
N VAL A 595 10.28 -24.44 17.46
CA VAL A 595 9.37 -23.78 18.39
C VAL A 595 9.94 -22.41 18.73
N MET A 596 9.16 -21.34 18.50
CA MET A 596 9.43 -20.03 19.05
C MET A 596 8.68 -19.92 20.37
N LEU A 597 9.40 -19.82 21.47
CA LEU A 597 8.86 -19.64 22.81
C LEU A 597 9.03 -18.19 23.23
N LEU A 598 7.97 -17.40 23.15
CA LEU A 598 7.97 -15.98 23.57
C LEU A 598 7.62 -15.86 25.06
N GLY A 599 8.46 -15.18 25.81
CA GLY A 599 8.20 -14.80 27.20
C GLY A 599 7.41 -13.51 27.30
N GLY A 600 6.46 -13.44 28.20
CA GLY A 600 5.68 -12.26 28.54
C GLY A 600 5.56 -12.11 30.06
N GLU A 601 4.88 -11.05 30.51
CA GLU A 601 4.65 -10.78 31.93
C GLU A 601 3.82 -11.89 32.61
N ASP A 602 2.77 -12.36 31.94
CA ASP A 602 1.79 -13.31 32.47
C ASP A 602 2.09 -14.79 32.18
N GLY A 603 3.10 -15.09 31.37
CA GLY A 603 3.44 -16.44 30.96
C GLY A 603 4.13 -16.50 29.58
N ARG A 604 4.17 -17.70 28.99
CA ARG A 604 4.84 -17.94 27.72
C ARG A 604 3.84 -18.29 26.62
N LEU A 605 4.11 -17.83 25.40
CA LEU A 605 3.46 -18.31 24.17
C LEU A 605 4.43 -19.24 23.42
N ALA A 606 4.00 -20.44 23.10
CA ALA A 606 4.72 -21.35 22.23
C ALA A 606 4.08 -21.32 20.83
N VAL A 607 4.87 -20.99 19.81
CA VAL A 607 4.53 -21.08 18.39
C VAL A 607 5.28 -22.31 17.84
N MET A 608 4.55 -23.41 17.62
CA MET A 608 5.09 -24.67 17.15
C MET A 608 4.89 -24.75 15.63
N ILE A 609 6.00 -24.76 14.89
CA ILE A 609 6.03 -24.77 13.43
C ILE A 609 6.48 -26.13 12.92
N ASN A 610 5.63 -26.80 12.15
CA ASN A 610 5.93 -28.02 11.43
C ASN A 610 5.83 -27.80 9.93
N GLY A 611 6.94 -27.45 9.28
CA GLY A 611 7.04 -27.26 7.83
C GLY A 611 7.13 -28.57 7.04
N ASP A 612 7.38 -29.71 7.71
CA ASP A 612 7.38 -31.02 7.05
C ASP A 612 5.97 -31.43 6.61
N ARG A 613 5.88 -32.35 5.68
CA ARG A 613 4.61 -33.00 5.31
C ARG A 613 4.18 -34.09 6.32
N ARG A 614 5.09 -34.54 7.17
CA ARG A 614 4.85 -35.59 8.19
C ARG A 614 4.41 -34.96 9.49
N GLN A 615 3.47 -35.61 10.17
CA GLN A 615 3.11 -35.26 11.54
C GLN A 615 4.28 -35.42 12.51
N CYS A 616 4.31 -34.62 13.58
CA CYS A 616 5.34 -34.64 14.61
C CYS A 616 4.77 -34.40 16.00
N VAL A 617 5.32 -35.07 17.02
CA VAL A 617 5.02 -34.78 18.43
C VAL A 617 5.91 -33.62 18.87
N PHE A 618 5.32 -32.64 19.51
CA PHE A 618 6.05 -31.52 20.11
C PHE A 618 5.99 -31.63 21.64
N THR A 619 7.11 -31.40 22.26
CA THR A 619 7.26 -31.33 23.72
C THR A 619 7.55 -29.88 24.10
N LEU A 620 6.85 -29.34 25.08
CA LEU A 620 7.08 -28.00 25.61
C LEU A 620 7.65 -28.06 27.03
N PRO A 621 8.62 -27.20 27.38
CA PRO A 621 9.22 -27.20 28.70
C PRO A 621 8.19 -26.83 29.79
N ALA A 622 8.09 -27.69 30.80
CA ALA A 622 7.21 -27.46 31.97
C ALA A 622 7.76 -26.32 32.84
N ARG A 623 6.86 -25.70 33.61
CA ARG A 623 7.16 -24.67 34.61
C ARG A 623 6.28 -24.89 35.83
N ASP A 624 6.85 -24.86 37.00
CA ASP A 624 6.14 -25.07 38.24
C ASP A 624 5.02 -24.02 38.44
N GLY A 625 3.81 -24.50 38.74
CA GLY A 625 2.63 -23.64 38.91
C GLY A 625 1.99 -23.17 37.59
N PHE A 626 2.39 -23.71 36.46
CA PHE A 626 1.82 -23.39 35.14
C PHE A 626 1.47 -24.67 34.35
N GLN A 627 0.55 -24.52 33.41
CA GLN A 627 0.18 -25.56 32.45
C GLN A 627 -0.03 -24.98 31.05
N TRP A 628 0.29 -25.76 30.02
CA TRP A 628 0.04 -25.42 28.63
C TRP A 628 -1.42 -25.66 28.28
N ARG A 629 -2.02 -24.74 27.53
CA ARG A 629 -3.36 -24.86 26.94
C ARG A 629 -3.35 -24.36 25.51
N PRO A 630 -4.21 -24.87 24.60
CA PRO A 630 -4.35 -24.31 23.27
C PRO A 630 -4.68 -22.80 23.37
N ALA A 631 -3.97 -22.00 22.57
CA ALA A 631 -4.19 -20.54 22.54
C ALA A 631 -5.34 -20.16 21.60
N ILE A 632 -5.67 -21.05 20.63
CA ILE A 632 -6.82 -20.92 19.72
C ILE A 632 -7.75 -22.10 19.99
N GLU A 633 -8.97 -21.82 20.48
CA GLU A 633 -9.94 -22.83 20.91
C GLU A 633 -10.33 -23.81 19.78
N THR A 634 -10.36 -23.36 18.53
CA THR A 634 -10.67 -24.20 17.38
C THR A 634 -9.53 -25.17 17.00
N GLN A 635 -8.33 -25.00 17.56
CA GLN A 635 -7.24 -25.94 17.48
C GLN A 635 -7.33 -26.91 18.65
N ALA A 636 -7.94 -28.08 18.43
CA ALA A 636 -7.96 -29.16 19.43
C ALA A 636 -6.55 -29.77 19.53
N ILE A 637 -5.63 -29.05 20.20
CA ILE A 637 -4.23 -29.48 20.37
C ILE A 637 -4.12 -30.36 21.62
N ASP A 638 -3.73 -31.60 21.39
CA ASP A 638 -3.30 -32.53 22.41
C ASP A 638 -1.80 -32.78 22.22
N LEU A 639 -0.96 -32.25 23.11
CA LEU A 639 0.49 -32.40 23.04
C LEU A 639 0.97 -33.87 23.15
N LEU A 640 0.08 -34.78 23.58
CA LEU A 640 0.36 -36.22 23.57
C LEU A 640 0.16 -36.86 22.20
N ARG A 641 -0.39 -36.11 21.22
CA ARG A 641 -0.62 -36.57 19.87
C ARG A 641 0.25 -35.81 18.86
N PRO A 642 0.62 -36.49 17.76
CA PRO A 642 1.35 -35.79 16.70
C PRO A 642 0.54 -34.64 16.09
N LEU A 643 1.15 -33.47 15.98
CA LEU A 643 0.60 -32.33 15.23
C LEU A 643 0.77 -32.55 13.71
N PRO A 644 -0.18 -32.12 12.90
CA PRO A 644 -0.11 -32.27 11.44
C PRO A 644 1.17 -31.70 10.86
N GLY A 645 1.60 -32.23 9.71
CA GLY A 645 2.56 -31.53 8.86
C GLY A 645 1.94 -30.27 8.24
N ARG A 646 2.77 -29.37 7.77
CA ARG A 646 2.36 -28.11 7.14
C ARG A 646 1.43 -27.29 8.05
N SER A 647 1.85 -27.11 9.32
CA SER A 647 1.00 -26.44 10.31
C SER A 647 1.79 -25.54 11.27
N VAL A 648 1.13 -24.51 11.76
CA VAL A 648 1.55 -23.69 12.89
C VAL A 648 0.51 -23.79 13.99
N ASN A 649 0.95 -24.12 15.20
CA ASN A 649 0.08 -24.35 16.34
C ASN A 649 0.53 -23.48 17.52
N PHE A 650 -0.43 -23.03 18.32
CA PHE A 650 -0.20 -22.06 19.39
C PHE A 650 -0.64 -22.62 20.74
N MET A 651 0.29 -22.61 21.71
CA MET A 651 -0.02 -22.94 23.10
C MET A 651 0.32 -21.76 24.01
N ILE A 652 -0.55 -21.43 24.93
CA ILE A 652 -0.29 -20.40 25.94
C ILE A 652 -0.17 -21.03 27.33
N GLU A 653 0.76 -20.55 28.11
CA GLU A 653 0.96 -20.95 29.49
C GLU A 653 -0.01 -20.20 30.42
N GLY A 654 -0.68 -20.91 31.29
CA GLY A 654 -1.58 -20.38 32.31
C GLY A 654 -1.28 -20.95 33.69
N ARG A 655 -1.47 -20.15 34.75
CA ARG A 655 -1.27 -20.62 36.14
C ARG A 655 -2.21 -21.77 36.49
N THR A 656 -1.64 -22.82 37.13
CA THR A 656 -2.46 -23.89 37.73
C THR A 656 -3.17 -23.34 38.95
N GLY A 657 -4.49 -23.15 38.90
CA GLY A 657 -5.26 -22.67 40.06
C GLY A 657 -6.39 -21.68 39.76
N ASN A 658 -6.51 -21.13 38.56
CA ASN A 658 -7.66 -20.35 38.14
C ASN A 658 -8.68 -21.22 37.35
N GLY A 659 -9.13 -22.31 37.95
CA GLY A 659 -10.36 -22.99 37.54
C GLY A 659 -11.55 -22.10 37.91
N GLY A 660 -12.27 -21.62 36.90
CA GLY A 660 -13.33 -20.63 36.96
C GLY A 660 -14.26 -20.72 38.16
N ALA A 661 -14.31 -19.65 38.90
CA ALA A 661 -15.52 -19.27 39.59
C ALA A 661 -16.25 -18.29 38.65
N GLY A 662 -17.22 -18.82 37.89
CA GLY A 662 -18.20 -18.00 37.21
C GLY A 662 -18.85 -17.07 38.19
N LYS A 663 -18.65 -15.77 38.06
CA LYS A 663 -19.53 -14.78 38.66
C LYS A 663 -20.68 -14.57 37.68
N GLY A 664 -21.75 -15.35 37.91
CA GLY A 664 -23.07 -14.94 37.51
C GLY A 664 -23.50 -13.76 38.40
N SER A 665 -23.78 -12.66 37.79
CA SER A 665 -24.87 -11.72 38.10
C SER A 665 -24.90 -10.66 36.99
#